data_cf4f8be288da440984c73401b8d6d2c8
#
_entry.id   cf4f8be288da440984c73401b8d6d2c8
#
_cell.length_a   1.000
_cell.length_b   1.000
_cell.length_c   1.000
_cell.angle_alpha   90.00
_cell.angle_beta   90.00
_cell.angle_gamma   90.00
#
_symmetry.space_group_name_H-M   'P 1'
#
loop_
_entity.id
_entity.type
_entity.pdbx_description
1 polymer ?
#
loop_
_entity_poly.entity_id
_entity_poly.type
_entity_poly.pdbx_seq_one_letter_code
_entity_poly.pdbx_strand_id
1 'polypeptide(L)'
;MTNLFDTLEQRDVFPTGEPTNISRRRFLLASAGTAAGALVLGFGIPVGKARAQGTAAAPEPGTRVPAYLEIRPDNTIRLQSPFMEGGQGVITALAQIVGEEFDADPASFIVEHAPPGADYKILPNGMRFTGGSMSIRKSYPTMRHLGASARAMLLQAASSQLQVPVDALTTEPGKVVHVASGRSLSYGQLASRAMDMPVPNPSSVKLKDPSQFRWIGKSVQRLDVRDKSTGKAVYAIDCRVDGMLHAAVQHAPRLGLTVRAIRNEDQVRTMKGVHSVHRLPGAVAVVAERWWNAKRAAEALQVDWQEPGPDSAVRYMPADFSTAAFAQRLANETGAGDDAEVAGNAAGALASSKKVVSATYHSQYLNHAQLEPPSALARFNADGTLEIWTPNQAPEMYQADIAKRTGLAPEKIIIHSPLLGGFFGRHFPYGPALVHPQAIQLAKEVGRPVKVIWSREEEFLRDALRPMAAVRFRAALDDKGMPTAIEAVTVTEGPTESLANKRGEKVDDSAVEGLIGKHYAIANRRIARLYVKTPVVLGYWRSVGSSMNDFFYESFVDELADEAGHDPYELRMRLLQGNARLTTLLHAVGDLSGGWKLGPFTAADGTRRARGVAMARAFGTETAVIAEVSIDHGQVNVHDIWEAIDPGSIVNPAIIEAQVNGAVALGLSEVLLEEAVYEKGMPVARNYDMYPILPPARMARVHVRIIESGAEMGGIGEPPLPAVPPAVANAVARLTGQRVRSMPLSRHTFNS
;
A
#
# COMPACT_ATOMS: atom_id res chain seq x y z
N MET A 1 -22.29 0.08 2.47
CA MET A 1 -21.17 -0.84 2.28
C MET A 1 -20.30 -0.69 3.50
N THR A 2 -20.20 -1.73 4.28
CA THR A 2 -19.15 -1.87 5.29
C THR A 2 -17.82 -1.59 4.62
N ASN A 3 -16.90 -0.96 5.34
CA ASN A 3 -15.57 -0.61 4.87
C ASN A 3 -14.95 -1.77 4.09
N LEU A 4 -14.33 -1.48 2.97
CA LEU A 4 -13.57 -2.46 2.20
C LEU A 4 -12.56 -3.21 3.08
N PHE A 5 -12.03 -2.56 4.11
CA PHE A 5 -11.05 -3.09 5.05
C PHE A 5 -11.69 -3.81 6.25
N ASP A 6 -12.79 -3.31 6.85
CA ASP A 6 -13.46 -3.96 7.99
C ASP A 6 -14.20 -5.24 7.62
N THR A 7 -14.78 -5.31 6.42
CA THR A 7 -15.36 -6.58 5.91
C THR A 7 -14.29 -7.66 5.79
N LEU A 8 -13.02 -7.27 5.71
CA LEU A 8 -11.86 -8.16 5.64
C LEU A 8 -11.35 -8.58 7.02
N GLU A 9 -11.62 -7.80 8.07
CA GLU A 9 -11.20 -8.13 9.44
C GLU A 9 -12.16 -9.09 10.15
N GLN A 10 -13.46 -9.07 9.81
CA GLN A 10 -14.49 -9.83 10.51
C GLN A 10 -14.76 -11.26 10.04
N ARG A 11 -14.06 -11.75 9.02
CA ARG A 11 -14.26 -13.11 8.51
C ARG A 11 -12.96 -13.91 8.50
N ASP A 12 -12.82 -14.80 9.46
CA ASP A 12 -12.01 -16.02 9.36
C ASP A 12 -12.64 -16.96 8.33
N VAL A 13 -12.56 -16.62 7.05
CA VAL A 13 -13.01 -17.52 6.00
C VAL A 13 -11.80 -17.89 5.17
N PHE A 14 -11.30 -19.10 5.40
CA PHE A 14 -10.52 -19.78 4.37
C PHE A 14 -11.25 -19.65 3.04
N PRO A 15 -10.56 -19.33 1.94
CA PRO A 15 -11.16 -19.48 0.63
C PRO A 15 -11.68 -20.91 0.56
N THR A 16 -13.00 -21.07 0.45
CA THR A 16 -13.66 -22.38 0.41
C THR A 16 -13.40 -23.10 -0.92
N GLY A 17 -12.44 -22.63 -1.71
CA GLY A 17 -11.97 -23.26 -2.93
C GLY A 17 -10.94 -24.35 -2.64
N GLU A 18 -11.27 -25.59 -2.96
CA GLU A 18 -10.30 -26.68 -2.96
C GLU A 18 -9.21 -26.41 -4.01
N PRO A 19 -7.92 -26.74 -3.72
CA PRO A 19 -6.87 -26.72 -4.72
C PRO A 19 -7.26 -27.61 -5.90
N THR A 20 -7.30 -27.08 -7.10
CA THR A 20 -7.68 -27.85 -8.29
C THR A 20 -6.45 -28.32 -9.04
N ASN A 21 -6.37 -29.63 -9.29
CA ASN A 21 -5.41 -30.21 -10.22
C ASN A 21 -5.92 -30.01 -11.65
N ILE A 22 -5.15 -29.32 -12.47
CA ILE A 22 -5.45 -29.19 -13.89
C ILE A 22 -5.08 -30.50 -14.56
N SER A 23 -6.06 -31.23 -15.07
CA SER A 23 -5.80 -32.52 -15.72
C SER A 23 -4.74 -32.38 -16.82
N ARG A 24 -3.82 -33.36 -16.93
CA ARG A 24 -2.75 -33.43 -17.94
C ARG A 24 -3.21 -33.05 -19.34
N ARG A 25 -4.43 -33.44 -19.72
CA ARG A 25 -5.02 -33.16 -21.03
C ARG A 25 -5.33 -31.67 -21.22
N ARG A 26 -5.86 -30.98 -20.19
CA ARG A 26 -6.08 -29.51 -20.22
C ARG A 26 -4.79 -28.75 -20.17
N PHE A 27 -3.80 -29.24 -19.40
CA PHE A 27 -2.47 -28.67 -19.34
C PHE A 27 -1.74 -28.71 -20.69
N LEU A 28 -1.75 -29.87 -21.38
CA LEU A 28 -1.11 -30.01 -22.71
C LEU A 28 -1.79 -29.17 -23.80
N LEU A 29 -3.07 -28.88 -23.67
CA LEU A 29 -3.82 -28.03 -24.60
C LEU A 29 -3.61 -26.53 -24.31
N ALA A 30 -3.27 -26.17 -23.07
CA ALA A 30 -3.08 -24.76 -22.64
C ALA A 30 -1.64 -24.29 -22.68
N SER A 31 -0.67 -25.19 -22.85
CA SER A 31 0.76 -24.92 -22.63
C SER A 31 1.61 -24.97 -23.89
N ALA A 32 1.33 -24.11 -24.86
CA ALA A 32 2.31 -23.88 -25.94
C ALA A 32 3.64 -23.23 -25.45
N GLY A 33 3.80 -23.00 -24.14
CA GLY A 33 4.98 -22.38 -23.54
C GLY A 33 5.50 -23.00 -22.23
N THR A 34 4.85 -24.06 -21.69
CA THR A 34 5.34 -24.75 -20.48
C THR A 34 6.02 -26.06 -20.84
N ALA A 35 7.10 -26.39 -20.13
CA ALA A 35 7.82 -27.65 -20.35
C ALA A 35 6.89 -28.86 -20.12
N ALA A 36 6.82 -29.80 -21.07
CA ALA A 36 6.04 -31.02 -20.93
C ALA A 36 6.47 -31.75 -19.64
N GLY A 37 5.50 -32.13 -18.82
CA GLY A 37 5.74 -32.87 -17.57
C GLY A 37 5.88 -32.01 -16.30
N ALA A 38 5.59 -30.70 -16.34
CA ALA A 38 5.58 -29.86 -15.14
C ALA A 38 4.34 -30.10 -14.27
N LEU A 39 4.50 -30.05 -12.93
CA LEU A 39 3.38 -29.99 -11.99
C LEU A 39 2.87 -28.56 -11.87
N VAL A 40 1.56 -28.37 -11.99
CA VAL A 40 0.90 -27.05 -11.90
C VAL A 40 -0.23 -27.13 -10.88
N LEU A 41 -0.22 -26.23 -9.90
CA LEU A 41 -1.18 -26.15 -8.82
C LEU A 41 -1.84 -24.77 -8.74
N GLY A 42 -3.13 -24.74 -8.44
CA GLY A 42 -3.92 -23.53 -8.22
C GLY A 42 -5.08 -23.80 -7.26
N PHE A 43 -5.70 -22.71 -6.77
CA PHE A 43 -6.93 -22.76 -5.99
C PHE A 43 -8.12 -22.42 -6.90
N GLY A 44 -9.11 -23.31 -7.03
CA GLY A 44 -10.37 -22.99 -7.68
C GLY A 44 -11.36 -22.39 -6.69
N ILE A 45 -11.99 -21.27 -7.03
CA ILE A 45 -13.20 -20.83 -6.33
C ILE A 45 -14.33 -21.77 -6.79
N PRO A 46 -15.15 -22.36 -5.90
CA PRO A 46 -16.31 -23.13 -6.32
C PRO A 46 -17.30 -22.17 -6.98
N VAL A 47 -17.28 -22.10 -8.30
CA VAL A 47 -18.38 -21.54 -9.07
C VAL A 47 -19.55 -22.49 -8.89
N GLY A 48 -20.63 -22.03 -8.28
CA GLY A 48 -21.82 -22.81 -8.06
C GLY A 48 -22.21 -23.55 -9.33
N LYS A 49 -22.67 -24.83 -9.20
CA LYS A 49 -22.99 -25.77 -10.25
C LYS A 49 -23.54 -25.12 -11.53
N ALA A 50 -22.67 -24.68 -12.41
CA ALA A 50 -23.01 -24.43 -13.79
C ALA A 50 -22.97 -25.75 -14.51
N ARG A 51 -24.13 -26.15 -15.00
CA ARG A 51 -24.37 -27.37 -15.79
C ARG A 51 -23.31 -27.49 -16.88
N ALA A 52 -22.55 -28.56 -16.85
CA ALA A 52 -21.71 -28.97 -17.96
C ALA A 52 -22.59 -29.39 -19.14
N GLN A 53 -22.88 -28.47 -20.03
CA GLN A 53 -23.34 -28.73 -21.39
C GLN A 53 -22.68 -27.69 -22.29
N GLY A 54 -21.67 -28.13 -23.00
CA GLY A 54 -20.97 -27.38 -24.03
C GLY A 54 -19.57 -27.94 -24.20
N THR A 55 -19.27 -28.46 -25.38
CA THR A 55 -17.90 -28.80 -25.81
C THR A 55 -17.01 -27.57 -25.62
N ALA A 56 -16.17 -27.60 -24.57
CA ALA A 56 -15.21 -26.54 -24.34
C ALA A 56 -14.27 -26.47 -25.54
N ALA A 57 -14.27 -25.35 -26.24
CA ALA A 57 -13.26 -25.01 -27.24
C ALA A 57 -11.87 -25.13 -26.63
N ALA A 58 -10.90 -25.63 -27.39
CA ALA A 58 -9.51 -25.66 -26.97
C ALA A 58 -9.07 -24.20 -26.67
N PRO A 59 -8.30 -23.95 -25.56
CA PRO A 59 -7.78 -22.62 -25.30
C PRO A 59 -6.95 -22.15 -26.48
N GLU A 60 -7.17 -20.89 -26.86
CA GLU A 60 -6.40 -20.22 -27.93
C GLU A 60 -4.89 -20.20 -27.61
N PRO A 61 -3.99 -20.25 -28.59
CA PRO A 61 -2.56 -20.15 -28.37
C PRO A 61 -2.22 -18.87 -27.57
N GLY A 62 -1.59 -19.03 -26.41
CA GLY A 62 -1.23 -17.91 -25.52
C GLY A 62 -2.13 -17.75 -24.30
N THR A 63 -3.19 -18.51 -24.14
CA THR A 63 -4.03 -18.49 -22.93
C THR A 63 -3.24 -19.09 -21.74
N ARG A 64 -2.91 -18.26 -20.74
CA ARG A 64 -2.27 -18.74 -19.50
C ARG A 64 -3.24 -19.61 -18.71
N VAL A 65 -2.75 -20.75 -18.24
CA VAL A 65 -3.48 -21.57 -17.27
C VAL A 65 -3.31 -20.91 -15.89
N PRO A 66 -4.40 -20.58 -15.20
CA PRO A 66 -4.29 -20.07 -13.82
C PRO A 66 -3.61 -21.10 -12.94
N ALA A 67 -2.45 -20.75 -12.40
CA ALA A 67 -1.69 -21.61 -11.51
C ALA A 67 -0.81 -20.76 -10.59
N TYR A 68 -0.80 -21.06 -9.29
CA TYR A 68 0.07 -20.38 -8.34
C TYR A 68 1.48 -20.92 -8.33
N LEU A 69 1.64 -22.25 -8.43
CA LEU A 69 2.91 -22.93 -8.30
C LEU A 69 3.14 -23.87 -9.48
N GLU A 70 4.26 -23.72 -10.16
CA GLU A 70 4.73 -24.59 -11.24
C GLU A 70 6.09 -25.18 -10.86
N ILE A 71 6.22 -26.51 -10.99
CA ILE A 71 7.47 -27.23 -10.79
C ILE A 71 7.82 -27.90 -12.12
N ARG A 72 8.97 -27.57 -12.67
CA ARG A 72 9.45 -28.05 -13.98
C ARG A 72 10.39 -29.25 -13.81
N PRO A 73 10.54 -30.09 -14.87
CA PRO A 73 11.46 -31.22 -14.85
C PRO A 73 12.93 -30.87 -14.55
N ASP A 74 13.35 -29.65 -14.84
CA ASP A 74 14.69 -29.11 -14.54
C ASP A 74 14.86 -28.60 -13.10
N ASN A 75 13.87 -28.84 -12.24
CA ASN A 75 13.75 -28.34 -10.86
C ASN A 75 13.49 -26.83 -10.74
N THR A 76 13.19 -26.12 -11.82
CA THR A 76 12.72 -24.75 -11.73
C THR A 76 11.39 -24.68 -11.01
N ILE A 77 11.29 -23.85 -9.97
CA ILE A 77 10.08 -23.59 -9.21
C ILE A 77 9.61 -22.16 -9.53
N ARG A 78 8.41 -22.03 -10.10
CA ARG A 78 7.81 -20.71 -10.36
C ARG A 78 6.59 -20.51 -9.49
N LEU A 79 6.51 -19.34 -8.87
CA LEU A 79 5.38 -18.92 -8.04
C LEU A 79 4.74 -17.67 -8.64
N GLN A 80 3.43 -17.73 -8.90
CA GLN A 80 2.64 -16.57 -9.31
C GLN A 80 2.20 -15.80 -8.05
N SER A 81 2.77 -14.62 -7.86
CA SER A 81 2.39 -13.74 -6.75
C SER A 81 1.05 -13.08 -7.07
N PRO A 82 0.02 -13.22 -6.21
CA PRO A 82 -1.22 -12.47 -6.37
C PRO A 82 -1.04 -10.99 -6.06
N PHE A 83 0.07 -10.59 -5.46
CA PHE A 83 0.33 -9.21 -5.04
C PHE A 83 1.53 -8.61 -5.77
N MET A 84 1.46 -7.30 -6.00
CA MET A 84 2.47 -6.54 -6.73
C MET A 84 3.65 -6.17 -5.82
N GLU A 85 4.88 -6.29 -6.33
CA GLU A 85 6.11 -5.88 -5.67
C GLU A 85 6.44 -4.43 -6.04
N GLY A 86 6.53 -3.57 -5.05
CA GLY A 86 6.90 -2.16 -5.20
C GLY A 86 7.94 -1.69 -4.17
N GLY A 87 8.71 -2.65 -3.64
CA GLY A 87 9.77 -2.41 -2.66
C GLY A 87 9.53 -3.02 -1.28
N GLN A 88 8.30 -3.50 -0.99
CA GLN A 88 7.93 -4.03 0.32
C GLN A 88 8.39 -5.47 0.59
N GLY A 89 8.89 -6.21 -0.44
CA GLY A 89 9.45 -7.55 -0.27
C GLY A 89 8.42 -8.68 -0.27
N VAL A 90 7.21 -8.45 -0.81
CA VAL A 90 6.12 -9.44 -0.82
C VAL A 90 6.50 -10.72 -1.57
N ILE A 91 7.20 -10.62 -2.70
CA ILE A 91 7.62 -11.80 -3.49
C ILE A 91 8.55 -12.72 -2.70
N THR A 92 9.45 -12.16 -1.90
CA THR A 92 10.36 -12.93 -1.03
C THR A 92 9.58 -13.59 0.10
N ALA A 93 8.70 -12.85 0.77
CA ALA A 93 7.91 -13.40 1.86
C ALA A 93 6.97 -14.53 1.39
N LEU A 94 6.36 -14.42 0.21
CA LEU A 94 5.52 -15.48 -0.36
C LEU A 94 6.35 -16.74 -0.70
N ALA A 95 7.51 -16.56 -1.33
CA ALA A 95 8.44 -17.69 -1.58
C ALA A 95 8.89 -18.37 -0.28
N GLN A 96 9.11 -17.58 0.78
CA GLN A 96 9.51 -18.08 2.10
C GLN A 96 8.38 -18.90 2.75
N ILE A 97 7.13 -18.44 2.68
CA ILE A 97 5.96 -19.13 3.23
C ILE A 97 5.68 -20.44 2.47
N VAL A 98 5.63 -20.38 1.14
CA VAL A 98 5.41 -21.56 0.30
C VAL A 98 6.57 -22.55 0.43
N GLY A 99 7.82 -22.05 0.36
CA GLY A 99 9.04 -22.84 0.47
C GLY A 99 9.15 -23.58 1.80
N GLU A 100 8.70 -22.97 2.91
CA GLU A 100 8.67 -23.64 4.22
C GLU A 100 7.85 -24.92 4.19
N GLU A 101 6.60 -24.84 3.76
CA GLU A 101 5.71 -26.01 3.74
C GLU A 101 6.02 -26.98 2.61
N PHE A 102 6.51 -26.46 1.50
CA PHE A 102 6.92 -27.24 0.33
C PHE A 102 8.25 -27.97 0.52
N ASP A 103 9.06 -27.53 1.49
CA ASP A 103 10.42 -27.95 1.74
C ASP A 103 11.35 -27.65 0.54
N ALA A 104 11.34 -26.41 0.08
CA ALA A 104 12.24 -25.90 -0.95
C ALA A 104 12.84 -24.57 -0.53
N ASP A 105 14.13 -24.37 -0.84
CA ASP A 105 14.82 -23.12 -0.53
C ASP A 105 14.10 -21.92 -1.20
N PRO A 106 13.68 -20.91 -0.44
CA PRO A 106 13.06 -19.71 -1.02
C PRO A 106 13.90 -19.06 -2.13
N ALA A 107 15.22 -19.14 -2.06
CA ALA A 107 16.13 -18.60 -3.08
C ALA A 107 16.04 -19.31 -4.44
N SER A 108 15.47 -20.53 -4.47
CA SER A 108 15.28 -21.30 -5.71
C SER A 108 14.01 -20.90 -6.50
N PHE A 109 13.16 -20.03 -5.94
CA PHE A 109 11.92 -19.63 -6.58
C PHE A 109 12.12 -18.50 -7.58
N ILE A 110 11.46 -18.62 -8.74
CA ILE A 110 11.19 -17.52 -9.65
C ILE A 110 9.77 -17.02 -9.35
N VAL A 111 9.64 -15.79 -8.84
CA VAL A 111 8.35 -15.22 -8.48
C VAL A 111 7.96 -14.15 -9.48
N GLU A 112 6.78 -14.31 -10.07
CA GLU A 112 6.21 -13.37 -11.06
C GLU A 112 4.86 -12.85 -10.59
N HIS A 113 4.47 -11.64 -11.02
CA HIS A 113 3.15 -11.11 -10.74
C HIS A 113 2.08 -11.85 -11.54
N ALA A 114 1.05 -12.32 -10.86
CA ALA A 114 -0.08 -12.98 -11.50
C ALA A 114 -0.88 -11.99 -12.35
N PRO A 115 -1.33 -12.39 -13.57
CA PRO A 115 -2.22 -11.59 -14.39
C PRO A 115 -3.59 -11.45 -13.74
N PRO A 116 -4.48 -10.55 -14.23
CA PRO A 116 -5.89 -10.54 -13.80
C PRO A 116 -6.52 -11.91 -13.96
N GLY A 117 -7.29 -12.33 -12.94
CA GLY A 117 -7.97 -13.63 -12.98
C GLY A 117 -8.71 -13.95 -11.68
N ALA A 118 -9.82 -14.67 -11.79
CA ALA A 118 -10.64 -15.07 -10.64
C ALA A 118 -9.86 -15.91 -9.63
N ASP A 119 -8.94 -16.77 -10.12
CA ASP A 119 -8.17 -17.69 -9.28
C ASP A 119 -7.18 -16.98 -8.37
N TYR A 120 -6.82 -15.74 -8.66
CA TYR A 120 -5.89 -14.94 -7.87
C TYR A 120 -6.57 -14.00 -6.86
N LYS A 121 -7.90 -14.02 -6.77
CA LYS A 121 -8.67 -13.21 -5.82
C LYS A 121 -8.74 -13.90 -4.46
N ILE A 122 -7.64 -13.86 -3.72
CA ILE A 122 -7.46 -14.65 -2.50
C ILE A 122 -7.80 -13.90 -1.20
N LEU A 123 -8.19 -12.63 -1.28
CA LEU A 123 -8.65 -11.91 -0.09
C LEU A 123 -10.07 -12.37 0.29
N PRO A 124 -10.43 -12.33 1.59
CA PRO A 124 -11.69 -12.89 2.08
C PRO A 124 -12.96 -12.35 1.41
N ASN A 125 -12.92 -11.14 0.88
CA ASN A 125 -14.05 -10.54 0.14
C ASN A 125 -14.08 -10.90 -1.36
N GLY A 126 -13.26 -11.84 -1.81
CA GLY A 126 -13.15 -12.20 -3.23
C GLY A 126 -12.46 -11.13 -4.08
N MET A 127 -11.67 -10.27 -3.48
CA MET A 127 -10.86 -9.25 -4.16
C MET A 127 -9.38 -9.62 -4.19
N ARG A 128 -8.61 -8.84 -4.94
CA ARG A 128 -7.14 -8.85 -4.93
C ARG A 128 -6.64 -7.43 -5.14
N PHE A 129 -5.81 -6.95 -4.22
CA PHE A 129 -5.07 -5.71 -4.36
C PHE A 129 -3.89 -5.69 -3.37
N THR A 130 -2.89 -4.88 -3.66
CA THR A 130 -1.72 -4.66 -2.81
C THR A 130 -1.93 -3.36 -2.05
N GLY A 131 -2.35 -3.46 -0.79
CA GLY A 131 -2.67 -2.34 0.09
C GLY A 131 -3.28 -2.82 1.40
N GLY A 132 -3.48 -1.92 2.37
CA GLY A 132 -4.01 -2.25 3.69
C GLY A 132 -3.16 -3.27 4.43
N SER A 133 -1.89 -3.39 4.07
CA SER A 133 -0.93 -4.37 4.60
C SER A 133 -1.45 -5.81 4.62
N MET A 134 -2.37 -6.17 3.68
CA MET A 134 -3.07 -7.46 3.65
C MET A 134 -2.30 -8.57 2.94
N SER A 135 -1.32 -8.23 2.11
CA SER A 135 -0.68 -9.19 1.18
C SER A 135 -0.15 -10.44 1.89
N ILE A 136 0.52 -10.29 3.02
CA ILE A 136 1.03 -11.44 3.79
C ILE A 136 0.00 -11.90 4.82
N ARG A 137 -0.50 -11.01 5.69
CA ARG A 137 -1.36 -11.41 6.82
C ARG A 137 -2.62 -12.18 6.40
N LYS A 138 -3.22 -11.82 5.26
CA LYS A 138 -4.45 -12.50 4.78
C LYS A 138 -4.18 -13.65 3.81
N SER A 139 -2.99 -13.78 3.24
CA SER A 139 -2.62 -14.92 2.38
C SER A 139 -1.81 -16.00 3.09
N TYR A 140 -1.30 -15.74 4.29
CA TYR A 140 -0.42 -16.64 5.01
C TYR A 140 -0.95 -18.08 5.13
N PRO A 141 -2.20 -18.32 5.58
CA PRO A 141 -2.74 -19.67 5.65
C PRO A 141 -2.84 -20.34 4.27
N THR A 142 -3.34 -19.58 3.28
CA THR A 142 -3.51 -20.07 1.90
C THR A 142 -2.18 -20.48 1.28
N MET A 143 -1.13 -19.67 1.44
CA MET A 143 0.19 -19.95 0.88
C MET A 143 0.88 -21.13 1.60
N ARG A 144 0.68 -21.30 2.90
CA ARG A 144 1.13 -22.49 3.63
C ARG A 144 0.46 -23.74 3.09
N HIS A 145 -0.88 -23.74 2.92
CA HIS A 145 -1.61 -24.88 2.35
C HIS A 145 -1.20 -25.21 0.92
N LEU A 146 -0.89 -24.19 0.10
CA LEU A 146 -0.35 -24.40 -1.26
C LEU A 146 0.94 -25.22 -1.23
N GLY A 147 1.92 -24.80 -0.41
CA GLY A 147 3.19 -25.51 -0.25
C GLY A 147 3.02 -26.93 0.30
N ALA A 148 2.19 -27.09 1.34
CA ALA A 148 1.93 -28.38 1.97
C ALA A 148 1.20 -29.35 1.04
N SER A 149 0.24 -28.89 0.25
CA SER A 149 -0.46 -29.71 -0.75
C SER A 149 0.49 -30.19 -1.86
N ALA A 150 1.35 -29.30 -2.35
CA ALA A 150 2.38 -29.67 -3.33
C ALA A 150 3.32 -30.73 -2.79
N ARG A 151 3.79 -30.58 -1.54
CA ARG A 151 4.64 -31.58 -0.87
C ARG A 151 3.94 -32.93 -0.75
N ALA A 152 2.67 -32.93 -0.35
CA ALA A 152 1.90 -34.18 -0.22
C ALA A 152 1.76 -34.93 -1.56
N MET A 153 1.51 -34.23 -2.66
CA MET A 153 1.45 -34.82 -4.00
C MET A 153 2.79 -35.38 -4.45
N LEU A 154 3.90 -34.71 -4.16
CA LEU A 154 5.24 -35.21 -4.47
C LEU A 154 5.60 -36.43 -3.65
N LEU A 155 5.21 -36.50 -2.38
CA LEU A 155 5.39 -37.70 -1.53
C LEU A 155 4.59 -38.88 -2.08
N GLN A 156 3.35 -38.69 -2.53
CA GLN A 156 2.55 -39.74 -3.16
C GLN A 156 3.16 -40.21 -4.49
N ALA A 157 3.64 -39.28 -5.31
CA ALA A 157 4.34 -39.60 -6.56
C ALA A 157 5.62 -40.42 -6.30
N ALA A 158 6.40 -40.04 -5.31
CA ALA A 158 7.61 -40.74 -4.92
C ALA A 158 7.29 -42.13 -4.34
N SER A 159 6.26 -42.26 -3.50
CA SER A 159 5.78 -43.55 -2.98
C SER A 159 5.43 -44.51 -4.10
N SER A 160 4.66 -44.03 -5.08
CA SER A 160 4.32 -44.83 -6.28
C SER A 160 5.57 -45.22 -7.12
N GLN A 161 6.55 -44.31 -7.26
CA GLN A 161 7.73 -44.55 -8.09
C GLN A 161 8.77 -45.47 -7.39
N LEU A 162 8.94 -45.30 -6.10
CA LEU A 162 9.90 -46.08 -5.29
C LEU A 162 9.29 -47.37 -4.77
N GLN A 163 7.97 -47.56 -4.91
CA GLN A 163 7.20 -48.70 -4.38
C GLN A 163 7.38 -48.87 -2.86
N VAL A 164 7.25 -47.78 -2.13
CA VAL A 164 7.36 -47.74 -0.65
C VAL A 164 6.17 -46.98 -0.08
N PRO A 165 5.77 -47.25 1.19
CA PRO A 165 4.71 -46.44 1.84
C PRO A 165 5.11 -44.96 1.96
N VAL A 166 4.13 -44.06 1.91
CA VAL A 166 4.36 -42.62 2.05
C VAL A 166 5.06 -42.29 3.39
N ASP A 167 4.70 -42.99 4.45
CA ASP A 167 5.26 -42.78 5.80
C ASP A 167 6.77 -43.16 5.91
N ALA A 168 7.29 -43.92 4.93
CA ALA A 168 8.71 -44.21 4.83
C ALA A 168 9.52 -43.11 4.13
N LEU A 169 8.81 -42.06 3.65
CA LEU A 169 9.38 -40.95 2.91
C LEU A 169 9.46 -39.69 3.77
N THR A 170 10.48 -38.89 3.54
CA THR A 170 10.60 -37.53 4.06
C THR A 170 11.00 -36.57 2.94
N THR A 171 10.95 -35.27 3.20
CA THR A 171 11.44 -34.27 2.28
C THR A 171 12.69 -33.56 2.82
N GLU A 172 13.58 -33.22 1.92
CA GLU A 172 14.69 -32.29 2.09
C GLU A 172 14.55 -31.22 1.01
N PRO A 173 15.24 -30.06 1.10
CA PRO A 173 15.10 -29.01 0.12
C PRO A 173 15.18 -29.49 -1.34
N GLY A 174 14.05 -29.43 -2.05
CA GLY A 174 13.92 -29.77 -3.47
C GLY A 174 13.89 -31.27 -3.82
N LYS A 175 13.80 -32.19 -2.86
CA LYS A 175 13.77 -33.63 -3.10
C LYS A 175 12.98 -34.42 -2.06
N VAL A 176 12.47 -35.57 -2.47
CA VAL A 176 11.91 -36.61 -1.59
C VAL A 176 12.96 -37.67 -1.33
N VAL A 177 13.08 -38.11 -0.09
CA VAL A 177 14.05 -39.11 0.36
C VAL A 177 13.37 -40.30 1.02
N HIS A 178 13.72 -41.50 0.63
CA HIS A 178 13.37 -42.73 1.34
C HIS A 178 14.39 -42.98 2.45
N VAL A 179 13.96 -42.80 3.71
CA VAL A 179 14.85 -42.78 4.89
C VAL A 179 15.67 -44.04 5.01
N ALA A 180 15.07 -45.24 4.86
CA ALA A 180 15.73 -46.53 5.08
C ALA A 180 16.81 -46.86 4.06
N SER A 181 16.68 -46.44 2.79
CA SER A 181 17.66 -46.79 1.74
C SER A 181 18.49 -45.61 1.25
N GLY A 182 18.22 -44.39 1.69
CA GLY A 182 18.87 -43.18 1.20
C GLY A 182 18.55 -42.80 -0.26
N ARG A 183 17.71 -43.57 -0.96
CA ARG A 183 17.26 -43.20 -2.33
C ARG A 183 16.52 -41.89 -2.30
N SER A 184 16.78 -41.02 -3.27
CA SER A 184 16.10 -39.74 -3.37
C SER A 184 15.67 -39.48 -4.80
N LEU A 185 14.59 -38.64 -4.95
CA LEU A 185 14.08 -38.16 -6.22
C LEU A 185 13.89 -36.64 -6.11
N SER A 186 14.39 -35.89 -7.08
CA SER A 186 14.18 -34.45 -7.09
C SER A 186 12.72 -34.13 -7.42
N TYR A 187 12.28 -32.92 -7.05
CA TYR A 187 10.92 -32.47 -7.34
C TYR A 187 10.64 -32.44 -8.85
N GLY A 188 11.62 -32.03 -9.65
CA GLY A 188 11.51 -32.05 -11.11
C GLY A 188 11.33 -33.46 -11.70
N GLN A 189 12.04 -34.46 -11.16
CA GLN A 189 11.87 -35.87 -11.56
C GLN A 189 10.46 -36.39 -11.23
N LEU A 190 9.84 -35.86 -10.17
CA LEU A 190 8.51 -36.27 -9.71
C LEU A 190 7.39 -35.46 -10.34
N ALA A 191 7.68 -34.28 -10.92
CA ALA A 191 6.69 -33.30 -11.35
C ALA A 191 5.60 -33.89 -12.28
N SER A 192 6.02 -34.64 -13.31
CA SER A 192 5.09 -35.28 -14.25
C SER A 192 4.17 -36.31 -13.58
N ARG A 193 4.72 -37.12 -12.68
CA ARG A 193 3.92 -38.12 -11.96
C ARG A 193 3.02 -37.49 -10.91
N ALA A 194 3.50 -36.44 -10.25
CA ALA A 194 2.72 -35.70 -9.25
C ALA A 194 1.47 -35.04 -9.85
N MET A 195 1.49 -34.68 -11.14
CA MET A 195 0.29 -34.19 -11.84
C MET A 195 -0.88 -35.21 -11.90
N ASP A 196 -0.56 -36.47 -11.86
CA ASP A 196 -1.56 -37.54 -11.89
C ASP A 196 -2.10 -37.88 -10.49
N MET A 197 -1.48 -37.32 -9.44
CA MET A 197 -1.93 -37.55 -8.05
C MET A 197 -3.13 -36.64 -7.73
N PRO A 198 -4.06 -37.13 -6.87
CA PRO A 198 -5.17 -36.31 -6.42
C PRO A 198 -4.66 -35.12 -5.60
N VAL A 199 -5.22 -33.94 -5.82
CA VAL A 199 -4.96 -32.79 -4.96
C VAL A 199 -5.63 -33.05 -3.60
N PRO A 200 -4.87 -33.04 -2.50
CA PRO A 200 -5.44 -33.29 -1.18
C PRO A 200 -6.36 -32.13 -0.77
N ASN A 201 -7.41 -32.45 0.00
CA ASN A 201 -8.22 -31.41 0.63
C ASN A 201 -7.32 -30.62 1.60
N PRO A 202 -7.30 -29.28 1.54
CA PRO A 202 -6.47 -28.47 2.44
C PRO A 202 -6.64 -28.80 3.92
N SER A 203 -7.84 -29.12 4.37
CA SER A 203 -8.13 -29.52 5.75
C SER A 203 -7.51 -30.86 6.16
N SER A 204 -7.16 -31.72 5.20
CA SER A 204 -6.52 -33.02 5.45
C SER A 204 -4.98 -32.93 5.42
N VAL A 205 -4.42 -31.81 4.99
CA VAL A 205 -2.96 -31.65 4.89
C VAL A 205 -2.41 -31.09 6.18
N LYS A 206 -1.48 -31.83 6.79
CA LYS A 206 -0.80 -31.37 8.02
C LYS A 206 0.24 -30.32 7.68
N LEU A 207 0.06 -29.10 8.22
CA LEU A 207 1.07 -28.04 8.16
C LEU A 207 2.21 -28.34 9.14
N LYS A 208 3.40 -27.81 8.87
CA LYS A 208 4.53 -27.88 9.80
C LYS A 208 4.21 -27.11 11.08
N ASP A 209 4.65 -27.65 12.22
CA ASP A 209 4.65 -26.92 13.48
C ASP A 209 5.67 -25.77 13.43
N PRO A 210 5.37 -24.61 14.03
CA PRO A 210 6.30 -23.47 14.05
C PRO A 210 7.70 -23.81 14.60
N SER A 211 7.82 -24.76 15.53
CA SER A 211 9.09 -25.24 16.03
C SER A 211 9.98 -25.94 14.97
N GLN A 212 9.37 -26.37 13.86
CA GLN A 212 10.03 -27.05 12.75
C GLN A 212 10.37 -26.09 11.59
N PHE A 213 10.06 -24.79 11.73
CA PHE A 213 10.33 -23.83 10.68
C PHE A 213 11.82 -23.64 10.44
N ARG A 214 12.17 -23.76 9.16
CA ARG A 214 13.52 -23.59 8.66
C ARG A 214 13.75 -22.16 8.16
N TRP A 215 12.77 -21.58 7.51
CA TRP A 215 12.85 -20.27 6.87
C TRP A 215 11.88 -19.23 7.47
N ILE A 216 10.64 -19.58 7.80
CA ILE A 216 9.71 -18.65 8.45
C ILE A 216 10.28 -18.22 9.81
N GLY A 217 10.25 -16.91 10.09
CA GLY A 217 10.86 -16.33 11.28
C GLY A 217 12.38 -16.07 11.15
N LYS A 218 12.98 -16.34 9.99
CA LYS A 218 14.39 -16.10 9.72
C LYS A 218 14.58 -15.01 8.66
N SER A 219 15.69 -14.30 8.75
CA SER A 219 16.09 -13.32 7.74
C SER A 219 16.58 -14.04 6.49
N VAL A 220 15.75 -14.09 5.46
CA VAL A 220 16.08 -14.60 4.13
C VAL A 220 16.37 -13.40 3.23
N GLN A 221 17.42 -13.50 2.44
CA GLN A 221 17.79 -12.44 1.49
C GLN A 221 16.66 -12.22 0.48
N ARG A 222 16.36 -10.97 0.18
CA ARG A 222 15.36 -10.61 -0.82
C ARG A 222 15.74 -11.12 -2.20
N LEU A 223 14.79 -11.73 -2.91
CA LEU A 223 14.97 -12.31 -4.24
C LEU A 223 15.27 -11.25 -5.31
N ASP A 224 14.77 -10.03 -5.11
CA ASP A 224 14.83 -8.93 -6.08
C ASP A 224 16.07 -8.02 -5.95
N VAL A 225 16.87 -8.17 -4.90
CA VAL A 225 18.02 -7.28 -4.65
C VAL A 225 19.04 -7.31 -5.78
N ARG A 226 19.38 -8.51 -6.26
CA ARG A 226 20.39 -8.67 -7.32
C ARG A 226 19.97 -7.94 -8.60
N ASP A 227 18.73 -8.17 -9.03
CA ASP A 227 18.25 -7.58 -10.29
C ASP A 227 18.09 -6.05 -10.16
N LYS A 228 17.63 -5.57 -9.01
CA LYS A 228 17.55 -4.13 -8.71
C LYS A 228 18.93 -3.46 -8.67
N SER A 229 19.90 -4.09 -8.00
CA SER A 229 21.25 -3.51 -7.84
C SER A 229 22.12 -3.60 -9.10
N THR A 230 21.77 -4.46 -10.07
CA THR A 230 22.48 -4.64 -11.34
C THR A 230 21.77 -4.05 -12.55
N GLY A 231 20.64 -3.36 -12.35
CA GLY A 231 19.86 -2.75 -13.45
C GLY A 231 19.12 -3.75 -14.33
N LYS A 232 18.88 -4.98 -13.84
CA LYS A 232 18.12 -6.01 -14.55
C LYS A 232 16.63 -6.00 -14.21
N ALA A 233 16.26 -5.36 -13.09
CA ALA A 233 14.87 -5.19 -12.72
C ALA A 233 14.11 -4.37 -13.76
N VAL A 234 12.92 -4.82 -14.13
CA VAL A 234 12.09 -4.18 -15.17
C VAL A 234 10.90 -3.50 -14.51
N TYR A 235 10.85 -2.19 -14.61
CA TYR A 235 9.75 -1.34 -14.18
C TYR A 235 8.84 -0.98 -15.37
N ALA A 236 7.71 -0.35 -15.14
CA ALA A 236 6.80 0.03 -16.22
C ALA A 236 7.46 1.01 -17.21
N ILE A 237 8.29 1.91 -16.70
CA ILE A 237 9.05 2.85 -17.52
C ILE A 237 10.06 2.16 -18.43
N ASP A 238 10.50 0.94 -18.14
CA ASP A 238 11.47 0.18 -18.91
C ASP A 238 10.82 -0.71 -19.98
N CYS A 239 9.51 -1.02 -19.85
CA CYS A 239 8.81 -1.92 -20.76
C CYS A 239 8.91 -1.43 -22.22
N ARG A 240 9.19 -2.34 -23.14
CA ARG A 240 9.32 -2.05 -24.58
C ARG A 240 8.67 -3.14 -25.41
N VAL A 241 8.10 -2.75 -26.54
CA VAL A 241 7.62 -3.67 -27.58
C VAL A 241 8.08 -3.14 -28.94
N ASP A 242 8.22 -4.05 -29.90
CA ASP A 242 8.67 -3.69 -31.23
C ASP A 242 7.72 -2.71 -31.91
N GLY A 243 8.29 -1.77 -32.62
CA GLY A 243 7.54 -0.77 -33.37
C GLY A 243 6.82 0.28 -32.53
N MET A 244 7.05 0.34 -31.21
CA MET A 244 6.40 1.33 -30.36
C MET A 244 6.87 2.75 -30.65
N LEU A 245 5.96 3.70 -30.41
CA LEU A 245 6.23 5.13 -30.32
C LEU A 245 6.14 5.59 -28.86
N HIS A 246 6.66 6.77 -28.61
CA HIS A 246 6.61 7.42 -27.30
C HIS A 246 5.71 8.63 -27.34
N ALA A 247 4.99 8.87 -26.24
CA ALA A 247 4.19 10.07 -26.09
C ALA A 247 4.54 10.81 -24.79
N ALA A 248 4.51 12.13 -24.86
CA ALA A 248 4.50 13.05 -23.74
C ALA A 248 3.21 13.85 -23.77
N VAL A 249 2.74 14.23 -22.60
CA VAL A 249 1.49 14.98 -22.42
C VAL A 249 1.77 16.35 -21.83
N GLN A 250 0.89 17.30 -22.12
CA GLN A 250 0.74 18.57 -21.43
C GLN A 250 -0.68 18.61 -20.93
N HIS A 251 -0.87 18.42 -19.61
CA HIS A 251 -2.17 18.54 -19.01
C HIS A 251 -2.63 20.01 -18.90
N ALA A 252 -3.92 20.20 -18.87
CA ALA A 252 -4.49 21.49 -18.51
C ALA A 252 -3.98 21.97 -17.14
N PRO A 253 -3.70 23.25 -16.94
CA PRO A 253 -3.10 23.75 -15.69
C PRO A 253 -3.98 23.53 -14.48
N ARG A 254 -5.32 23.51 -14.66
CA ARG A 254 -6.28 23.12 -13.63
C ARG A 254 -7.08 21.89 -14.06
N LEU A 255 -7.45 21.10 -13.08
CA LEU A 255 -8.26 19.90 -13.29
C LEU A 255 -9.64 20.29 -13.86
N GLY A 256 -10.09 19.57 -14.89
CA GLY A 256 -11.41 19.73 -15.50
C GLY A 256 -11.47 20.70 -16.66
N LEU A 257 -10.43 21.50 -16.92
CA LEU A 257 -10.37 22.31 -18.14
C LEU A 257 -10.28 21.41 -19.38
N THR A 258 -10.79 21.89 -20.51
CA THR A 258 -10.78 21.22 -21.80
C THR A 258 -10.00 22.02 -22.85
N VAL A 259 -9.53 21.36 -23.90
CA VAL A 259 -8.80 22.02 -24.99
C VAL A 259 -9.78 22.77 -25.88
N ARG A 260 -9.64 24.10 -25.94
CA ARG A 260 -10.38 24.96 -26.88
C ARG A 260 -9.69 24.99 -28.26
N ALA A 261 -8.39 25.31 -28.28
CA ALA A 261 -7.59 25.40 -29.49
C ALA A 261 -6.11 25.08 -29.20
N ILE A 262 -5.40 24.65 -30.23
CA ILE A 262 -3.93 24.57 -30.25
C ILE A 262 -3.47 25.55 -31.33
N ARG A 263 -2.80 26.64 -30.94
CA ARG A 263 -2.51 27.76 -31.83
C ARG A 263 -1.39 27.49 -32.81
N ASN A 264 -0.46 26.63 -32.48
CA ASN A 264 0.76 26.35 -33.23
C ASN A 264 0.93 24.85 -33.57
N GLU A 265 -0.16 24.12 -33.74
CA GLU A 265 -0.17 22.69 -33.98
C GLU A 265 0.67 22.31 -35.20
N ASP A 266 0.50 23.02 -36.33
CA ASP A 266 1.24 22.74 -37.58
C ASP A 266 2.74 22.93 -37.40
N GLN A 267 3.19 23.95 -36.67
CA GLN A 267 4.61 24.15 -36.35
C GLN A 267 5.15 23.00 -35.52
N VAL A 268 4.43 22.53 -34.51
CA VAL A 268 4.90 21.43 -33.67
C VAL A 268 4.95 20.11 -34.43
N ARG A 269 4.02 19.88 -35.35
CA ARG A 269 4.01 18.69 -36.23
C ARG A 269 5.28 18.57 -37.07
N THR A 270 5.92 19.68 -37.39
CA THR A 270 7.18 19.69 -38.19
C THR A 270 8.46 19.52 -37.37
N MET A 271 8.36 19.45 -36.04
CA MET A 271 9.52 19.26 -35.18
C MET A 271 10.14 17.88 -35.36
N LYS A 272 11.46 17.80 -35.22
CA LYS A 272 12.25 16.59 -35.47
C LYS A 272 11.72 15.39 -34.63
N GLY A 273 11.38 14.30 -35.35
CA GLY A 273 10.96 13.03 -34.76
C GLY A 273 9.52 13.02 -34.23
N VAL A 274 8.76 14.11 -34.44
CA VAL A 274 7.32 14.13 -34.13
C VAL A 274 6.57 13.31 -35.17
N HIS A 275 5.68 12.45 -34.66
CA HIS A 275 4.79 11.64 -35.49
C HIS A 275 3.42 12.31 -35.63
N SER A 276 2.81 12.73 -34.50
CA SER A 276 1.46 13.32 -34.47
C SER A 276 1.20 14.11 -33.19
N VAL A 277 0.18 14.98 -33.25
CA VAL A 277 -0.34 15.76 -32.12
C VAL A 277 -1.80 15.34 -31.88
N HIS A 278 -2.20 15.14 -30.65
CA HIS A 278 -3.50 14.61 -30.28
C HIS A 278 -4.15 15.44 -29.18
N ARG A 279 -5.49 15.52 -29.20
CA ARG A 279 -6.30 16.12 -28.13
C ARG A 279 -6.82 15.00 -27.23
N LEU A 280 -6.57 15.11 -25.94
CA LEU A 280 -7.03 14.18 -24.93
C LEU A 280 -8.00 14.88 -23.95
N PRO A 281 -8.81 14.15 -23.20
CA PRO A 281 -9.61 14.76 -22.13
C PRO A 281 -8.71 15.49 -21.11
N GLY A 282 -8.82 16.80 -21.06
CA GLY A 282 -8.02 17.65 -20.15
C GLY A 282 -6.51 17.69 -20.41
N ALA A 283 -6.06 17.32 -21.63
CA ALA A 283 -4.66 17.34 -22.01
C ALA A 283 -4.46 17.43 -23.53
N VAL A 284 -3.26 17.73 -23.96
CA VAL A 284 -2.76 17.48 -25.32
C VAL A 284 -1.58 16.53 -25.26
N ALA A 285 -1.36 15.75 -26.30
CA ALA A 285 -0.24 14.81 -26.38
C ALA A 285 0.51 14.96 -27.69
N VAL A 286 1.82 14.76 -27.65
CA VAL A 286 2.67 14.59 -28.83
C VAL A 286 3.20 13.19 -28.83
N VAL A 287 3.03 12.49 -29.96
CA VAL A 287 3.61 11.18 -30.23
C VAL A 287 4.85 11.35 -31.09
N ALA A 288 5.94 10.70 -30.74
CA ALA A 288 7.22 10.80 -31.42
C ALA A 288 8.01 9.47 -31.37
N GLU A 289 9.09 9.38 -32.16
CA GLU A 289 9.99 8.21 -32.18
C GLU A 289 10.71 8.01 -30.83
N ARG A 290 10.98 9.11 -30.11
CA ARG A 290 11.67 9.11 -28.81
C ARG A 290 10.93 10.00 -27.84
N TRP A 291 10.89 9.60 -26.56
CA TRP A 291 10.19 10.35 -25.53
C TRP A 291 10.69 11.80 -25.40
N TRP A 292 11.99 12.03 -25.50
CA TRP A 292 12.56 13.39 -25.44
C TRP A 292 12.05 14.31 -26.55
N ASN A 293 11.88 13.76 -27.77
CA ASN A 293 11.29 14.52 -28.87
C ASN A 293 9.81 14.86 -28.59
N ALA A 294 9.07 13.87 -28.08
CA ALA A 294 7.69 14.07 -27.67
C ALA A 294 7.56 15.14 -26.57
N LYS A 295 8.42 15.07 -25.53
CA LYS A 295 8.41 16.03 -24.40
C LYS A 295 8.69 17.45 -24.89
N ARG A 296 9.76 17.68 -25.63
CA ARG A 296 10.09 19.02 -26.16
C ARG A 296 8.99 19.58 -27.05
N ALA A 297 8.38 18.74 -27.86
CA ALA A 297 7.29 19.15 -28.73
C ALA A 297 6.00 19.44 -27.94
N ALA A 298 5.67 18.64 -26.91
CA ALA A 298 4.54 18.89 -26.03
C ALA A 298 4.70 20.22 -25.27
N GLU A 299 5.90 20.52 -24.76
CA GLU A 299 6.21 21.78 -24.07
C GLU A 299 6.13 23.00 -25.01
N ALA A 300 6.36 22.82 -26.32
CA ALA A 300 6.25 23.87 -27.30
C ALA A 300 4.80 24.20 -27.71
N LEU A 301 3.82 23.33 -27.39
CA LEU A 301 2.42 23.56 -27.72
C LEU A 301 1.85 24.78 -26.99
N GLN A 302 1.15 25.63 -27.75
CA GLN A 302 0.42 26.78 -27.24
C GLN A 302 -1.08 26.43 -27.23
N VAL A 303 -1.57 26.04 -26.05
CA VAL A 303 -2.94 25.55 -25.88
C VAL A 303 -3.83 26.59 -25.23
N ASP A 304 -4.97 26.88 -25.85
CA ASP A 304 -6.05 27.64 -25.24
C ASP A 304 -6.99 26.67 -24.54
N TRP A 305 -7.09 26.84 -23.24
CA TRP A 305 -7.95 26.05 -22.38
C TRP A 305 -9.28 26.76 -22.12
N GLN A 306 -10.34 25.99 -21.91
CA GLN A 306 -11.67 26.51 -21.54
C GLN A 306 -12.24 25.79 -20.33
N GLU A 307 -13.07 26.49 -19.60
CA GLU A 307 -13.85 25.95 -18.48
C GLU A 307 -14.84 24.88 -18.99
N PRO A 308 -15.13 23.84 -18.19
CA PRO A 308 -16.20 22.90 -18.50
C PRO A 308 -17.56 23.64 -18.51
N GLY A 309 -18.50 23.16 -19.33
CA GLY A 309 -19.85 23.68 -19.29
C GLY A 309 -20.54 23.47 -17.93
N PRO A 310 -21.58 24.21 -17.58
CA PRO A 310 -22.24 24.16 -16.27
C PRO A 310 -22.82 22.77 -15.94
N ASP A 311 -23.21 22.00 -16.96
CA ASP A 311 -23.77 20.66 -16.81
C ASP A 311 -22.72 19.54 -16.89
N SER A 312 -21.44 19.90 -16.86
CA SER A 312 -20.35 18.91 -16.98
C SER A 312 -20.24 18.07 -15.71
N ALA A 313 -20.31 16.74 -15.86
CA ALA A 313 -20.04 15.79 -14.79
C ALA A 313 -18.53 15.63 -14.48
N VAL A 314 -17.64 16.35 -15.17
CA VAL A 314 -16.19 16.28 -14.99
C VAL A 314 -15.82 16.89 -13.65
N ARG A 315 -14.96 16.21 -12.89
CA ARG A 315 -14.37 16.78 -11.67
C ARG A 315 -13.56 18.03 -12.03
N TYR A 316 -13.86 19.11 -11.36
CA TYR A 316 -13.37 20.43 -11.70
C TYR A 316 -12.71 21.12 -10.50
N MET A 317 -11.59 21.79 -10.76
CA MET A 317 -10.87 22.60 -9.79
C MET A 317 -11.18 24.09 -10.02
N PRO A 318 -11.84 24.77 -9.05
CA PRO A 318 -12.13 26.20 -9.17
C PRO A 318 -10.88 27.06 -9.31
N ALA A 319 -11.00 28.19 -10.04
CA ALA A 319 -9.88 29.11 -10.28
C ALA A 319 -9.42 29.85 -9.02
N ASP A 320 -10.28 29.99 -8.04
CA ASP A 320 -10.04 30.66 -6.75
C ASP A 320 -9.65 29.69 -5.63
N PHE A 321 -9.58 28.37 -5.90
CA PHE A 321 -9.22 27.40 -4.89
C PHE A 321 -7.79 27.61 -4.41
N SER A 322 -7.62 27.66 -3.06
CA SER A 322 -6.33 27.58 -2.39
C SER A 322 -6.39 26.65 -1.19
N THR A 323 -5.30 25.96 -0.92
CA THR A 323 -5.19 25.06 0.27
C THR A 323 -5.30 25.83 1.57
N ALA A 324 -4.79 27.06 1.64
CA ALA A 324 -4.90 27.90 2.83
C ALA A 324 -6.36 28.25 3.17
N ALA A 325 -7.14 28.70 2.19
CA ALA A 325 -8.56 28.99 2.39
C ALA A 325 -9.36 27.72 2.73
N PHE A 326 -9.02 26.59 2.11
CA PHE A 326 -9.68 25.32 2.38
C PHE A 326 -9.34 24.80 3.80
N ALA A 327 -8.09 24.88 4.24
CA ALA A 327 -7.69 24.53 5.61
C ALA A 327 -8.47 25.38 6.64
N GLN A 328 -8.58 26.68 6.41
CA GLN A 328 -9.36 27.55 7.28
C GLN A 328 -10.86 27.21 7.29
N ARG A 329 -11.42 26.84 6.13
CA ARG A 329 -12.78 26.34 6.05
C ARG A 329 -12.97 25.09 6.92
N LEU A 330 -12.07 24.06 6.79
CA LEU A 330 -12.15 22.85 7.60
C LEU A 330 -12.08 23.15 9.12
N ALA A 331 -11.20 24.09 9.50
CA ALA A 331 -11.06 24.52 10.89
C ALA A 331 -12.31 25.20 11.47
N ASN A 332 -13.03 25.95 10.64
CA ASN A 332 -14.21 26.73 11.05
C ASN A 332 -15.51 25.94 11.02
N GLU A 333 -15.51 24.74 10.47
CA GLU A 333 -16.71 23.87 10.47
C GLU A 333 -17.04 23.42 11.91
N THR A 334 -18.29 23.66 12.36
CA THR A 334 -18.73 23.42 13.74
C THR A 334 -19.77 22.32 13.89
N GLY A 335 -20.17 21.66 12.82
CA GLY A 335 -21.13 20.57 12.81
C GLY A 335 -20.72 19.40 13.70
N ALA A 336 -21.69 18.67 14.24
CA ALA A 336 -21.46 17.50 15.08
C ALA A 336 -20.87 16.29 14.32
N GLY A 337 -21.08 16.24 12.99
CA GLY A 337 -20.70 15.10 12.16
C GLY A 337 -21.51 13.84 12.43
N ASP A 338 -21.24 12.81 11.62
CA ASP A 338 -21.83 11.48 11.73
C ASP A 338 -20.94 10.59 12.60
N ASP A 339 -21.54 9.82 13.51
CA ASP A 339 -20.81 8.98 14.45
C ASP A 339 -20.10 7.82 13.76
N ALA A 340 -18.80 7.69 14.04
CA ALA A 340 -17.95 6.56 13.64
C ALA A 340 -17.72 5.58 14.79
N GLU A 341 -17.54 6.09 16.03
CA GLU A 341 -17.42 5.29 17.24
C GLU A 341 -18.14 5.99 18.40
N VAL A 342 -18.95 5.23 19.13
CA VAL A 342 -19.60 5.69 20.37
C VAL A 342 -19.44 4.64 21.44
N ALA A 343 -18.95 5.05 22.61
CA ALA A 343 -18.91 4.23 23.82
C ALA A 343 -19.27 5.09 25.04
N GLY A 344 -20.07 4.57 25.94
CA GLY A 344 -20.55 5.30 27.14
C GLY A 344 -21.37 6.55 26.77
N ASN A 345 -21.20 7.63 27.55
CA ASN A 345 -21.87 8.92 27.34
C ASN A 345 -20.84 10.07 27.38
N ALA A 346 -20.15 10.30 26.26
CA ALA A 346 -19.15 11.34 26.18
C ALA A 346 -19.74 12.75 26.41
N ALA A 347 -20.91 13.05 25.84
CA ALA A 347 -21.54 14.36 25.98
C ALA A 347 -21.90 14.66 27.44
N GLY A 348 -22.50 13.70 28.15
CA GLY A 348 -22.83 13.83 29.56
C GLY A 348 -21.59 13.97 30.45
N ALA A 349 -20.55 13.18 30.21
CA ALA A 349 -19.30 13.26 30.95
C ALA A 349 -18.58 14.59 30.73
N LEU A 350 -18.55 15.11 29.49
CA LEU A 350 -18.00 16.43 29.17
C LEU A 350 -18.78 17.58 29.83
N ALA A 351 -20.11 17.48 29.86
CA ALA A 351 -20.99 18.52 30.48
C ALA A 351 -20.86 18.58 32.01
N SER A 352 -20.61 17.43 32.65
CA SER A 352 -20.50 17.34 34.12
C SER A 352 -19.07 17.54 34.65
N SER A 353 -18.04 17.54 33.77
CA SER A 353 -16.66 17.66 34.19
C SER A 353 -16.30 19.08 34.61
N LYS A 354 -15.51 19.19 35.68
CA LYS A 354 -14.95 20.46 36.16
C LYS A 354 -13.75 20.93 35.29
N LYS A 355 -13.09 20.02 34.62
CA LYS A 355 -11.93 20.31 33.78
C LYS A 355 -12.12 19.66 32.40
N VAL A 356 -12.34 20.49 31.39
CA VAL A 356 -12.42 20.08 29.99
C VAL A 356 -11.26 20.72 29.20
N VAL A 357 -10.48 19.88 28.55
CA VAL A 357 -9.41 20.29 27.65
C VAL A 357 -9.94 20.25 26.23
N SER A 358 -9.63 21.29 25.40
CA SER A 358 -10.07 21.36 24.01
C SER A 358 -8.91 21.79 23.12
N ALA A 359 -8.77 21.14 21.96
CA ALA A 359 -7.76 21.48 20.98
C ALA A 359 -8.25 21.20 19.56
N THR A 360 -7.71 21.92 18.58
CA THR A 360 -7.92 21.65 17.16
C THR A 360 -6.59 21.38 16.48
N TYR A 361 -6.52 20.27 15.75
CA TYR A 361 -5.36 19.84 15.02
C TYR A 361 -5.60 19.87 13.52
N HIS A 362 -4.54 20.02 12.73
CA HIS A 362 -4.60 20.12 11.26
C HIS A 362 -3.54 19.27 10.59
N SER A 363 -3.86 18.70 9.42
CA SER A 363 -2.89 18.10 8.52
C SER A 363 -3.01 18.68 7.12
N GLN A 364 -1.92 18.66 6.39
CA GLN A 364 -1.80 19.09 5.01
C GLN A 364 -2.18 18.00 4.00
N TYR A 365 -2.37 18.38 2.72
CA TYR A 365 -2.32 17.43 1.60
C TYR A 365 -0.89 16.94 1.37
N LEU A 366 -0.73 15.68 0.95
CA LEU A 366 0.56 15.11 0.54
C LEU A 366 0.46 14.49 -0.86
N ASN A 367 1.53 14.66 -1.65
CA ASN A 367 1.78 13.87 -2.84
C ASN A 367 2.32 12.48 -2.46
N HIS A 368 2.16 11.49 -3.35
CA HIS A 368 2.79 10.19 -3.19
C HIS A 368 4.29 10.25 -3.37
N ALA A 369 4.76 11.13 -4.25
CA ALA A 369 6.17 11.40 -4.51
C ALA A 369 7.01 10.12 -4.74
N GLN A 370 6.41 9.12 -5.43
CA GLN A 370 7.13 7.90 -5.79
C GLN A 370 8.25 8.21 -6.80
N LEU A 371 9.32 7.41 -6.79
CA LEU A 371 10.49 7.67 -7.62
C LEU A 371 10.22 7.42 -9.12
N GLU A 372 9.46 6.37 -9.46
CA GLU A 372 9.08 6.08 -10.84
C GLU A 372 7.94 6.99 -11.29
N PRO A 373 8.12 7.83 -12.33
CA PRO A 373 7.03 8.62 -12.90
C PRO A 373 5.94 7.72 -13.51
N PRO A 374 4.65 8.10 -13.45
CA PRO A 374 3.58 7.33 -14.07
C PRO A 374 3.81 7.08 -15.55
N SER A 375 3.70 5.82 -15.96
CA SER A 375 3.87 5.41 -17.36
C SER A 375 2.90 4.29 -17.72
N ALA A 376 2.53 4.19 -19.00
CA ALA A 376 1.76 3.09 -19.55
C ALA A 376 2.12 2.87 -21.01
N LEU A 377 2.22 1.60 -21.41
CA LEU A 377 2.36 1.18 -22.80
C LEU A 377 1.11 0.40 -23.19
N ALA A 378 0.49 0.77 -24.31
CA ALA A 378 -0.69 0.09 -24.84
C ALA A 378 -0.44 -0.39 -26.27
N ARG A 379 -0.99 -1.59 -26.62
CA ARG A 379 -0.94 -2.20 -27.92
C ARG A 379 -2.26 -2.88 -28.25
N PHE A 380 -2.84 -2.57 -29.40
CA PHE A 380 -3.94 -3.34 -29.98
C PHE A 380 -3.38 -4.41 -30.90
N ASN A 381 -3.77 -5.65 -30.70
CA ASN A 381 -3.34 -6.79 -31.49
C ASN A 381 -4.32 -7.07 -32.65
N ALA A 382 -3.87 -7.80 -33.68
CA ALA A 382 -4.68 -8.14 -34.83
C ALA A 382 -5.89 -9.05 -34.49
N ASP A 383 -5.83 -9.81 -33.41
CA ASP A 383 -6.91 -10.65 -32.89
C ASP A 383 -7.99 -9.88 -32.10
N GLY A 384 -7.84 -8.55 -32.02
CA GLY A 384 -8.74 -7.65 -31.29
C GLY A 384 -8.50 -7.61 -29.77
N THR A 385 -7.39 -8.16 -29.29
CA THR A 385 -6.99 -7.99 -27.88
C THR A 385 -6.27 -6.67 -27.65
N LEU A 386 -6.38 -6.14 -26.45
CA LEU A 386 -5.63 -5.00 -25.96
C LEU A 386 -4.62 -5.48 -24.93
N GLU A 387 -3.34 -5.27 -25.19
CA GLU A 387 -2.27 -5.46 -24.21
C GLU A 387 -1.84 -4.15 -23.59
N ILE A 388 -1.64 -4.15 -22.27
CA ILE A 388 -1.21 -2.98 -21.55
C ILE A 388 -0.17 -3.32 -20.48
N TRP A 389 0.92 -2.55 -20.41
CA TRP A 389 1.94 -2.57 -19.37
C TRP A 389 1.79 -1.30 -18.55
N THR A 390 1.43 -1.43 -17.29
CA THR A 390 1.21 -0.28 -16.41
C THR A 390 1.43 -0.67 -14.95
N PRO A 391 2.05 0.20 -14.14
CA PRO A 391 2.13 -0.04 -12.71
C PRO A 391 0.71 -0.01 -12.14
N ASN A 392 0.38 -0.97 -11.30
CA ASN A 392 -0.92 -1.03 -10.66
C ASN A 392 -0.84 -1.83 -9.34
N GLN A 393 -1.70 -1.49 -8.38
CA GLN A 393 -1.86 -2.21 -7.12
C GLN A 393 -3.10 -3.12 -7.11
N ALA A 394 -3.94 -3.05 -8.14
CA ALA A 394 -5.23 -3.76 -8.21
C ALA A 394 -5.58 -4.12 -9.66
N PRO A 395 -4.96 -5.18 -10.22
CA PRO A 395 -5.06 -5.47 -11.66
C PRO A 395 -6.49 -5.72 -12.14
N GLU A 396 -7.38 -6.33 -11.34
CA GLU A 396 -8.79 -6.52 -11.70
C GLU A 396 -9.56 -5.18 -11.74
N MET A 397 -9.25 -4.24 -10.85
CA MET A 397 -9.86 -2.91 -10.90
C MET A 397 -9.42 -2.14 -12.14
N TYR A 398 -8.16 -2.29 -12.55
CA TYR A 398 -7.64 -1.72 -13.81
C TYR A 398 -8.31 -2.39 -15.02
N GLN A 399 -8.45 -3.71 -15.02
CA GLN A 399 -9.13 -4.43 -16.10
C GLN A 399 -10.60 -3.96 -16.24
N ALA A 400 -11.30 -3.79 -15.12
CA ALA A 400 -12.67 -3.28 -15.12
C ALA A 400 -12.77 -1.83 -15.62
N ASP A 401 -11.85 -0.95 -15.22
CA ASP A 401 -11.77 0.44 -15.72
C ASP A 401 -11.50 0.48 -17.23
N ILE A 402 -10.56 -0.34 -17.71
CA ILE A 402 -10.22 -0.44 -19.13
C ILE A 402 -11.42 -0.99 -19.93
N ALA A 403 -12.06 -2.05 -19.46
CA ALA A 403 -13.25 -2.62 -20.09
C ALA A 403 -14.38 -1.58 -20.23
N LYS A 404 -14.63 -0.84 -19.16
CA LYS A 404 -15.63 0.26 -19.16
C LYS A 404 -15.29 1.35 -20.18
N ARG A 405 -14.02 1.72 -20.33
CA ARG A 405 -13.58 2.79 -21.24
C ARG A 405 -13.54 2.38 -22.70
N THR A 406 -13.19 1.13 -22.95
CA THR A 406 -12.93 0.62 -24.31
C THR A 406 -14.13 -0.13 -24.92
N GLY A 407 -15.05 -0.62 -24.07
CA GLY A 407 -16.11 -1.52 -24.46
C GLY A 407 -15.65 -2.95 -24.77
N LEU A 408 -14.36 -3.26 -24.54
CA LEU A 408 -13.83 -4.62 -24.71
C LEU A 408 -14.29 -5.52 -23.57
N ALA A 409 -14.54 -6.80 -23.91
CA ALA A 409 -14.75 -7.82 -22.90
C ALA A 409 -13.46 -8.02 -22.07
N PRO A 410 -13.57 -8.29 -20.75
CA PRO A 410 -12.40 -8.44 -19.88
C PRO A 410 -11.35 -9.42 -20.39
N GLU A 411 -11.79 -10.51 -21.05
CA GLU A 411 -10.94 -11.56 -21.60
C GLU A 411 -10.08 -11.08 -22.79
N LYS A 412 -10.47 -9.96 -23.41
CA LYS A 412 -9.72 -9.29 -24.48
C LYS A 412 -8.71 -8.27 -23.96
N ILE A 413 -8.61 -8.09 -22.65
CA ILE A 413 -7.71 -7.12 -22.00
C ILE A 413 -6.63 -7.88 -21.24
N ILE A 414 -5.39 -7.79 -21.73
CA ILE A 414 -4.21 -8.42 -21.14
C ILE A 414 -3.42 -7.36 -20.41
N ILE A 415 -3.31 -7.49 -19.08
CA ILE A 415 -2.55 -6.57 -18.24
C ILE A 415 -1.24 -7.23 -17.81
N HIS A 416 -0.15 -6.59 -18.14
CA HIS A 416 1.17 -6.88 -17.63
C HIS A 416 1.48 -5.91 -16.48
N SER A 417 1.74 -6.47 -15.31
CA SER A 417 2.07 -5.72 -14.10
C SER A 417 3.56 -5.83 -13.83
N PRO A 418 4.40 -4.87 -14.26
CA PRO A 418 5.83 -4.87 -13.97
C PRO A 418 6.08 -4.55 -12.48
N LEU A 419 7.34 -4.54 -12.05
CA LEU A 419 7.72 -4.01 -10.74
C LEU A 419 7.30 -2.54 -10.65
N LEU A 420 6.93 -2.10 -9.44
CA LEU A 420 6.60 -0.71 -9.18
C LEU A 420 7.80 0.01 -8.55
N GLY A 421 8.20 1.13 -9.13
CA GLY A 421 9.27 2.00 -8.60
C GLY A 421 8.82 2.88 -7.44
N GLY A 422 8.18 2.26 -6.44
CA GLY A 422 7.42 2.87 -5.38
C GLY A 422 5.92 2.91 -5.69
N PHE A 423 5.08 2.92 -4.67
CA PHE A 423 3.64 3.04 -4.88
C PHE A 423 2.92 3.84 -3.78
N PHE A 424 3.14 3.55 -2.51
CA PHE A 424 2.59 4.25 -1.33
C PHE A 424 1.07 4.47 -1.34
N GLY A 425 0.32 3.77 -2.23
CA GLY A 425 -1.11 3.95 -2.47
C GLY A 425 -1.46 4.58 -3.83
N ARG A 426 -0.47 5.05 -4.59
CA ARG A 426 -0.62 5.81 -5.83
C ARG A 426 -1.35 5.08 -6.96
N HIS A 427 -1.20 3.76 -7.05
CA HIS A 427 -1.58 2.98 -8.24
C HIS A 427 -2.93 2.26 -8.08
N PHE A 428 -3.96 2.96 -7.56
CA PHE A 428 -5.37 2.60 -7.69
C PHE A 428 -6.04 3.44 -8.81
N PRO A 429 -7.23 3.07 -9.30
CA PRO A 429 -7.86 3.77 -10.44
C PRO A 429 -8.53 5.10 -10.04
N TYR A 430 -7.75 6.10 -9.66
CA TYR A 430 -8.21 7.43 -9.21
C TYR A 430 -8.65 8.36 -10.36
N GLY A 431 -9.26 7.86 -11.40
CA GLY A 431 -9.86 8.68 -12.46
C GLY A 431 -8.85 9.61 -13.17
N PRO A 432 -8.84 10.92 -12.88
CA PRO A 432 -7.97 11.87 -13.59
C PRO A 432 -6.46 11.66 -13.37
N ALA A 433 -6.08 10.89 -12.35
CA ALA A 433 -4.70 10.60 -12.01
C ALA A 433 -4.13 9.35 -12.72
N LEU A 434 -4.80 8.86 -13.76
CA LEU A 434 -4.45 7.65 -14.51
C LEU A 434 -3.74 7.97 -15.83
N VAL A 435 -2.65 7.25 -16.11
CA VAL A 435 -1.89 7.37 -17.35
C VAL A 435 -2.39 6.42 -18.45
N HIS A 436 -2.87 5.23 -18.09
CA HIS A 436 -3.24 4.19 -19.08
C HIS A 436 -4.38 4.60 -20.03
N PRO A 437 -5.39 5.42 -19.66
CA PRO A 437 -6.41 5.85 -20.62
C PRO A 437 -5.82 6.64 -21.80
N GLN A 438 -4.80 7.45 -21.51
CA GLN A 438 -4.09 8.23 -22.53
C GLN A 438 -3.31 7.31 -23.48
N ALA A 439 -2.58 6.32 -22.93
CA ALA A 439 -1.84 5.35 -23.75
C ALA A 439 -2.78 4.53 -24.65
N ILE A 440 -3.93 4.09 -24.15
CA ILE A 440 -4.94 3.34 -24.91
C ILE A 440 -5.51 4.19 -26.05
N GLN A 441 -5.91 5.43 -25.76
CA GLN A 441 -6.45 6.34 -26.77
C GLN A 441 -5.41 6.59 -27.88
N LEU A 442 -4.19 6.93 -27.51
CA LEU A 442 -3.12 7.21 -28.47
C LEU A 442 -2.75 5.98 -29.31
N ALA A 443 -2.64 4.80 -28.69
CA ALA A 443 -2.36 3.57 -29.43
C ALA A 443 -3.46 3.24 -30.46
N LYS A 444 -4.73 3.48 -30.12
CA LYS A 444 -5.87 3.30 -31.02
C LYS A 444 -5.83 4.29 -32.20
N GLU A 445 -5.60 5.57 -31.92
CA GLU A 445 -5.59 6.63 -32.94
C GLU A 445 -4.39 6.52 -33.88
N VAL A 446 -3.22 6.11 -33.36
CA VAL A 446 -1.97 5.98 -34.13
C VAL A 446 -1.91 4.64 -34.89
N GLY A 447 -2.63 3.62 -34.43
CA GLY A 447 -2.58 2.25 -34.99
C GLY A 447 -1.25 1.53 -34.73
N ARG A 448 -0.48 1.96 -33.73
CA ARG A 448 0.80 1.38 -33.30
C ARG A 448 0.89 1.33 -31.79
N PRO A 449 1.76 0.50 -31.20
CA PRO A 449 2.01 0.56 -29.77
C PRO A 449 2.50 1.94 -29.34
N VAL A 450 1.91 2.52 -28.29
CA VAL A 450 2.31 3.83 -27.77
C VAL A 450 2.60 3.74 -26.29
N LYS A 451 3.77 4.25 -25.88
CA LYS A 451 4.18 4.41 -24.51
C LYS A 451 4.06 5.87 -24.08
N VAL A 452 3.16 6.14 -23.13
CA VAL A 452 3.04 7.43 -22.47
C VAL A 452 3.92 7.42 -21.22
N ILE A 453 4.71 8.46 -21.02
CA ILE A 453 5.45 8.72 -19.77
C ILE A 453 5.13 10.16 -19.37
N TRP A 454 4.60 10.34 -18.17
CA TRP A 454 4.46 11.67 -17.59
C TRP A 454 5.81 12.18 -17.13
N SER A 455 6.10 13.46 -17.34
CA SER A 455 7.19 14.09 -16.64
C SER A 455 6.82 14.28 -15.17
N ARG A 456 7.78 14.62 -14.33
CA ARG A 456 7.51 14.87 -12.91
C ARG A 456 6.52 16.03 -12.73
N GLU A 457 6.63 17.06 -13.55
CA GLU A 457 5.74 18.22 -13.54
C GLU A 457 4.30 17.84 -13.86
N GLU A 458 4.08 16.90 -14.79
CA GLU A 458 2.76 16.41 -15.15
C GLU A 458 2.18 15.47 -14.09
N GLU A 459 3.03 14.71 -13.42
CA GLU A 459 2.63 13.87 -12.28
C GLU A 459 2.13 14.72 -11.11
N PHE A 460 2.92 15.70 -10.65
CA PHE A 460 2.52 16.59 -9.55
C PHE A 460 1.24 17.37 -9.88
N LEU A 461 1.00 17.66 -11.15
CA LEU A 461 -0.24 18.30 -11.60
C LEU A 461 -1.46 17.37 -11.50
N ARG A 462 -1.26 16.05 -11.50
CA ARG A 462 -2.32 15.02 -11.59
C ARG A 462 -2.17 13.90 -10.56
N ASP A 463 -1.51 14.16 -9.44
CA ASP A 463 -1.49 13.17 -8.36
C ASP A 463 -2.86 13.06 -7.67
N ALA A 464 -3.09 11.92 -7.02
CA ALA A 464 -4.20 11.71 -6.11
C ALA A 464 -3.65 11.86 -4.68
N LEU A 465 -4.04 12.91 -3.97
CA LEU A 465 -3.36 13.33 -2.75
C LEU A 465 -3.90 12.61 -1.50
N ARG A 466 -3.05 12.47 -0.47
CA ARG A 466 -3.54 12.20 0.89
C ARG A 466 -4.48 13.33 1.30
N PRO A 467 -5.64 13.04 1.91
CA PRO A 467 -6.56 14.07 2.39
C PRO A 467 -5.94 15.09 3.35
N MET A 468 -6.43 16.32 3.27
CA MET A 468 -6.26 17.33 4.32
C MET A 468 -7.41 17.16 5.32
N ALA A 469 -7.12 17.34 6.62
CA ALA A 469 -8.12 17.24 7.67
C ALA A 469 -7.92 18.29 8.78
N ALA A 470 -9.01 18.63 9.44
CA ALA A 470 -9.00 19.29 10.75
C ALA A 470 -9.75 18.42 11.75
N VAL A 471 -9.22 18.26 12.97
CA VAL A 471 -9.90 17.50 14.03
C VAL A 471 -10.06 18.37 15.27
N ARG A 472 -11.29 18.48 15.77
CA ARG A 472 -11.59 19.12 17.03
C ARG A 472 -11.73 18.08 18.12
N PHE A 473 -10.91 18.22 19.17
CA PHE A 473 -10.95 17.39 20.36
C PHE A 473 -11.56 18.12 21.56
N ARG A 474 -12.25 17.35 22.39
CA ARG A 474 -12.63 17.72 23.76
C ARG A 474 -12.43 16.51 24.65
N ALA A 475 -11.81 16.69 25.81
CA ALA A 475 -11.66 15.61 26.79
C ALA A 475 -11.99 16.11 28.20
N ALA A 476 -12.67 15.29 28.99
CA ALA A 476 -12.95 15.51 30.37
C ALA A 476 -11.90 14.83 31.24
N LEU A 477 -11.34 15.55 32.21
CA LEU A 477 -10.40 15.03 33.20
C LEU A 477 -11.10 14.89 34.55
N ASP A 478 -10.80 13.82 35.31
CA ASP A 478 -11.21 13.67 36.71
C ASP A 478 -10.31 14.48 37.65
N ASP A 479 -10.62 14.42 38.97
CA ASP A 479 -9.85 15.13 39.98
C ASP A 479 -8.39 14.62 40.14
N LYS A 480 -8.05 13.46 39.54
CA LYS A 480 -6.70 12.89 39.47
C LYS A 480 -6.01 13.20 38.12
N GLY A 481 -6.64 13.97 37.23
CA GLY A 481 -6.13 14.29 35.91
C GLY A 481 -6.24 13.15 34.89
N MET A 482 -6.99 12.09 35.18
CA MET A 482 -7.19 10.99 34.23
C MET A 482 -8.34 11.32 33.27
N PRO A 483 -8.19 11.07 31.96
CA PRO A 483 -9.25 11.30 30.99
C PRO A 483 -10.39 10.30 31.17
N THR A 484 -11.59 10.81 31.39
CA THR A 484 -12.84 10.05 31.59
C THR A 484 -13.74 10.06 30.38
N ALA A 485 -13.57 11.08 29.52
CA ALA A 485 -14.26 11.18 28.25
C ALA A 485 -13.37 11.81 27.19
N ILE A 486 -13.58 11.41 25.93
CA ILE A 486 -12.99 12.06 24.75
C ILE A 486 -14.03 12.16 23.63
N GLU A 487 -14.12 13.32 23.02
CA GLU A 487 -14.85 13.56 21.79
C GLU A 487 -13.88 14.05 20.72
N ALA A 488 -13.94 13.48 19.53
CA ALA A 488 -13.19 13.96 18.36
C ALA A 488 -14.13 14.07 17.16
N VAL A 489 -14.11 15.21 16.48
CA VAL A 489 -14.84 15.42 15.23
C VAL A 489 -13.84 15.77 14.13
N THR A 490 -13.58 14.82 13.24
CA THR A 490 -12.73 15.04 12.06
C THR A 490 -13.55 15.66 10.93
N VAL A 491 -12.98 16.67 10.28
CA VAL A 491 -13.58 17.42 9.17
C VAL A 491 -12.74 17.13 7.92
N THR A 492 -13.25 16.29 7.04
CA THR A 492 -12.51 15.82 5.86
C THR A 492 -13.42 15.09 4.87
N GLU A 493 -12.91 14.82 3.66
CA GLU A 493 -13.39 13.79 2.73
C GLU A 493 -12.42 12.61 2.73
N GLY A 494 -12.91 11.38 2.78
CA GLY A 494 -12.09 10.18 2.76
C GLY A 494 -11.72 9.71 1.35
N PRO A 495 -10.58 9.02 1.18
CA PRO A 495 -10.16 8.52 -0.13
C PRO A 495 -11.04 7.38 -0.66
N THR A 496 -11.65 6.55 0.20
CA THR A 496 -12.52 5.44 -0.23
C THR A 496 -13.81 5.95 -0.85
N GLU A 497 -14.49 6.91 -0.20
CA GLU A 497 -15.72 7.50 -0.75
C GLU A 497 -15.43 8.31 -2.03
N SER A 498 -14.25 8.95 -2.11
CA SER A 498 -13.78 9.65 -3.30
C SER A 498 -13.54 8.69 -4.48
N LEU A 499 -12.87 7.55 -4.24
CA LEU A 499 -12.61 6.51 -5.25
C LEU A 499 -13.90 5.82 -5.70
N ALA A 500 -14.79 5.49 -4.76
CA ALA A 500 -16.06 4.82 -5.04
C ALA A 500 -17.11 5.76 -5.64
N ASN A 501 -16.85 7.07 -5.71
CA ASN A 501 -17.80 8.13 -6.09
C ASN A 501 -19.09 8.10 -5.24
N LYS A 502 -18.96 7.80 -3.94
CA LYS A 502 -20.06 7.72 -2.95
C LYS A 502 -19.85 8.72 -1.82
N ARG A 503 -19.61 9.93 -2.20
CA ARG A 503 -19.17 11.02 -1.33
C ARG A 503 -20.26 11.46 -0.37
N GLY A 504 -19.96 11.42 0.92
CA GLY A 504 -20.85 11.89 1.98
C GLY A 504 -22.08 11.00 2.25
N GLU A 505 -22.21 9.84 1.58
CA GLU A 505 -23.36 8.94 1.81
C GLU A 505 -23.30 8.25 3.19
N LYS A 506 -22.09 7.93 3.65
CA LYS A 506 -21.82 7.30 4.94
C LYS A 506 -20.49 7.79 5.49
N VAL A 507 -20.20 7.48 6.76
CA VAL A 507 -18.86 7.66 7.30
C VAL A 507 -17.90 6.77 6.50
N ASP A 508 -16.86 7.38 5.96
CA ASP A 508 -15.75 6.66 5.34
C ASP A 508 -14.74 6.30 6.43
N ASP A 509 -14.57 5.01 6.68
CA ASP A 509 -13.65 4.53 7.72
C ASP A 509 -12.22 4.98 7.45
N SER A 510 -11.82 5.06 6.17
CA SER A 510 -10.50 5.59 5.79
C SER A 510 -10.26 7.06 6.17
N ALA A 511 -11.32 7.80 6.53
CA ALA A 511 -11.23 9.16 7.07
C ALA A 511 -11.06 9.19 8.61
N VAL A 512 -11.43 8.12 9.30
CA VAL A 512 -11.43 8.04 10.78
C VAL A 512 -10.46 7.00 11.35
N GLU A 513 -9.84 6.16 10.52
CA GLU A 513 -8.72 5.30 10.93
C GLU A 513 -7.68 6.11 11.70
N GLY A 514 -7.16 5.56 12.81
CA GLY A 514 -6.25 6.27 13.72
C GLY A 514 -6.96 7.08 14.81
N LEU A 515 -8.26 7.43 14.66
CA LEU A 515 -9.08 8.00 15.75
C LEU A 515 -9.90 6.92 16.44
N ILE A 516 -10.45 5.97 15.70
CA ILE A 516 -11.29 4.88 16.21
C ILE A 516 -10.46 3.68 16.67
N GLY A 517 -11.07 2.83 17.50
CA GLY A 517 -10.47 1.57 17.94
C GLY A 517 -9.24 1.73 18.84
N LYS A 518 -9.07 2.86 19.49
CA LYS A 518 -7.97 3.09 20.43
C LYS A 518 -8.13 2.26 21.70
N HIS A 519 -7.01 1.72 22.19
CA HIS A 519 -6.98 0.84 23.36
C HIS A 519 -6.85 1.54 24.71
N TYR A 520 -6.76 2.86 24.72
CA TYR A 520 -6.72 3.62 25.97
C TYR A 520 -8.02 3.47 26.77
N ALA A 521 -7.92 3.21 28.06
CA ALA A 521 -9.04 3.00 28.96
C ALA A 521 -9.79 4.31 29.26
N ILE A 522 -10.41 4.91 28.23
CA ILE A 522 -11.29 6.07 28.33
C ILE A 522 -12.72 5.57 28.14
N ALA A 523 -13.53 5.58 29.20
CA ALA A 523 -14.83 4.91 29.22
C ALA A 523 -15.86 5.55 28.29
N ASN A 524 -15.83 6.88 28.14
CA ASN A 524 -16.81 7.62 27.35
C ASN A 524 -16.14 8.20 26.09
N ARG A 525 -16.47 7.66 24.92
CA ARG A 525 -15.87 8.08 23.65
C ARG A 525 -16.94 8.41 22.63
N ARG A 526 -16.70 9.46 21.88
CA ARG A 526 -17.43 9.79 20.67
C ARG A 526 -16.46 10.26 19.60
N ILE A 527 -16.34 9.50 18.54
CA ILE A 527 -15.57 9.87 17.35
C ILE A 527 -16.56 10.06 16.20
N ALA A 528 -16.51 11.20 15.53
CA ALA A 528 -17.42 11.52 14.43
C ALA A 528 -16.66 12.11 13.24
N ARG A 529 -17.25 12.02 12.06
CA ARG A 529 -16.76 12.62 10.84
C ARG A 529 -17.77 13.64 10.30
N LEU A 530 -17.34 14.88 10.09
CA LEU A 530 -18.05 15.89 9.35
C LEU A 530 -17.55 15.94 7.90
N TYR A 531 -18.40 15.56 6.97
CA TYR A 531 -18.05 15.53 5.55
C TYR A 531 -17.91 16.93 4.96
N VAL A 532 -16.77 17.22 4.34
CA VAL A 532 -16.55 18.43 3.54
C VAL A 532 -15.90 18.06 2.23
N LYS A 533 -16.63 18.25 1.12
CA LYS A 533 -16.17 17.94 -0.23
C LYS A 533 -14.97 18.78 -0.63
N THR A 534 -13.93 18.14 -1.18
CA THR A 534 -12.77 18.81 -1.80
C THR A 534 -12.80 18.69 -3.33
N PRO A 535 -12.32 19.68 -4.09
CA PRO A 535 -12.10 19.54 -5.52
C PRO A 535 -10.85 18.70 -5.87
N VAL A 536 -9.92 18.53 -4.92
CA VAL A 536 -8.68 17.77 -5.10
C VAL A 536 -8.98 16.28 -5.28
N VAL A 537 -8.26 15.60 -6.19
CA VAL A 537 -8.33 14.15 -6.33
C VAL A 537 -7.68 13.51 -5.12
N LEU A 538 -8.42 12.69 -4.38
CA LEU A 538 -7.91 12.01 -3.21
C LEU A 538 -7.50 10.57 -3.53
N GLY A 539 -6.43 10.12 -2.88
CA GLY A 539 -5.92 8.76 -2.94
C GLY A 539 -5.50 8.24 -1.57
N TYR A 540 -5.38 6.92 -1.47
CA TYR A 540 -4.74 6.29 -0.31
C TYR A 540 -3.26 6.67 -0.29
N TRP A 541 -2.81 7.19 0.84
CA TRP A 541 -1.38 7.37 1.10
C TRP A 541 -0.97 6.40 2.21
N ARG A 542 0.26 5.96 2.26
CA ARG A 542 0.76 4.95 3.21
C ARG A 542 0.19 5.16 4.61
N SER A 543 -0.44 4.15 5.18
CA SER A 543 -1.19 4.15 6.45
C SER A 543 -2.55 4.84 6.45
N VAL A 544 -3.03 5.26 5.27
CA VAL A 544 -4.38 5.81 5.05
C VAL A 544 -4.74 6.90 6.07
N GLY A 545 -5.90 6.81 6.73
CA GLY A 545 -6.33 7.77 7.77
C GLY A 545 -5.39 7.82 8.97
N SER A 546 -4.79 6.68 9.35
CA SER A 546 -3.85 6.61 10.47
C SER A 546 -2.64 7.52 10.28
N SER A 547 -2.18 7.76 9.04
CA SER A 547 -1.02 8.63 8.78
C SER A 547 -1.18 10.06 9.32
N MET A 548 -2.41 10.56 9.38
CA MET A 548 -2.70 11.92 9.91
C MET A 548 -3.41 11.88 11.26
N ASN A 549 -4.32 10.92 11.45
CA ASN A 549 -5.18 10.89 12.63
C ASN A 549 -4.45 10.44 13.89
N ASP A 550 -3.43 9.59 13.77
CA ASP A 550 -2.59 9.22 14.92
C ASP A 550 -1.74 10.41 15.39
N PHE A 551 -1.29 11.29 14.46
CA PHE A 551 -0.68 12.55 14.86
C PHE A 551 -1.62 13.39 15.73
N PHE A 552 -2.89 13.52 15.34
CA PHE A 552 -3.87 14.28 16.10
C PHE A 552 -4.14 13.65 17.47
N TYR A 553 -4.45 12.36 17.50
CA TYR A 553 -4.87 11.67 18.71
C TYR A 553 -3.74 11.58 19.74
N GLU A 554 -2.56 11.15 19.31
CA GLU A 554 -1.41 10.95 20.19
C GLU A 554 -0.80 12.24 20.69
N SER A 555 -0.81 13.31 19.87
CA SER A 555 -0.43 14.64 20.31
C SER A 555 -1.43 15.22 21.31
N PHE A 556 -2.74 14.97 21.14
CA PHE A 556 -3.74 15.39 22.09
C PHE A 556 -3.63 14.62 23.41
N VAL A 557 -3.37 13.30 23.40
CA VAL A 557 -3.11 12.51 24.62
C VAL A 557 -1.89 13.04 25.39
N ASP A 558 -0.86 13.46 24.67
CA ASP A 558 0.32 14.09 25.27
C ASP A 558 -0.01 15.48 25.88
N GLU A 559 -0.88 16.25 25.21
CA GLU A 559 -1.38 17.53 25.73
C GLU A 559 -2.24 17.33 26.99
N LEU A 560 -3.06 16.27 27.07
CA LEU A 560 -3.80 15.90 28.27
C LEU A 560 -2.89 15.57 29.46
N ALA A 561 -1.74 14.94 29.20
CA ALA A 561 -0.73 14.68 30.22
C ALA A 561 -0.19 15.99 30.81
N ASP A 562 0.17 16.98 29.95
CA ASP A 562 0.64 18.28 30.42
C ASP A 562 -0.40 19.02 31.24
N GLU A 563 -1.64 19.07 30.76
CA GLU A 563 -2.76 19.72 31.41
C GLU A 563 -3.08 19.10 32.77
N ALA A 564 -2.78 17.83 32.96
CA ALA A 564 -2.95 17.09 34.20
C ALA A 564 -1.70 17.10 35.09
N GLY A 565 -0.55 17.58 34.61
CA GLY A 565 0.73 17.50 35.30
C GLY A 565 1.29 16.08 35.40
N HIS A 566 0.92 15.20 34.45
CA HIS A 566 1.41 13.84 34.36
C HIS A 566 2.58 13.69 33.39
N ASP A 567 3.44 12.71 33.64
CA ASP A 567 4.38 12.21 32.63
C ASP A 567 3.58 11.53 31.50
N PRO A 568 3.77 11.89 30.23
CA PRO A 568 3.00 11.31 29.10
C PRO A 568 3.29 9.83 28.87
N TYR A 569 4.45 9.33 29.22
CA TYR A 569 4.76 7.90 29.18
C TYR A 569 3.99 7.16 30.28
N GLU A 570 4.02 7.67 31.51
CA GLU A 570 3.31 7.12 32.64
C GLU A 570 1.78 7.22 32.48
N LEU A 571 1.27 8.30 31.88
CA LEU A 571 -0.15 8.41 31.55
C LEU A 571 -0.59 7.28 30.61
N ARG A 572 0.20 7.02 29.55
CA ARG A 572 -0.09 5.90 28.62
C ARG A 572 -0.03 4.55 29.33
N MET A 573 0.96 4.32 30.19
CA MET A 573 1.04 3.08 30.98
C MET A 573 -0.22 2.87 31.84
N ARG A 574 -0.75 3.93 32.48
CA ARG A 574 -1.99 3.85 33.28
C ARG A 574 -3.21 3.60 32.39
N LEU A 575 -3.31 4.27 31.25
CA LEU A 575 -4.43 4.10 30.30
C LEU A 575 -4.41 2.73 29.60
N LEU A 576 -3.29 2.04 29.58
CA LEU A 576 -3.12 0.70 29.02
C LEU A 576 -3.17 -0.41 30.08
N GLN A 577 -3.41 -0.05 31.34
CA GLN A 577 -3.46 -1.02 32.43
C GLN A 577 -4.50 -2.11 32.14
N GLY A 578 -4.09 -3.38 32.21
CA GLY A 578 -4.93 -4.53 31.85
C GLY A 578 -4.72 -5.03 30.39
N ASN A 579 -3.98 -4.32 29.55
CA ASN A 579 -3.58 -4.79 28.22
C ASN A 579 -2.09 -5.15 28.21
N ALA A 580 -1.77 -6.39 28.54
CA ALA A 580 -0.39 -6.86 28.66
C ALA A 580 0.42 -6.70 27.37
N ARG A 581 -0.19 -6.88 26.20
CA ARG A 581 0.46 -6.71 24.90
C ARG A 581 0.99 -5.30 24.71
N LEU A 582 0.15 -4.30 24.97
CA LEU A 582 0.50 -2.89 24.76
C LEU A 582 1.44 -2.34 25.84
N THR A 583 1.27 -2.75 27.11
CA THR A 583 2.21 -2.37 28.17
C THR A 583 3.59 -2.97 27.92
N THR A 584 3.69 -4.23 27.48
CA THR A 584 4.95 -4.85 27.04
C THR A 584 5.60 -4.06 25.89
N LEU A 585 4.81 -3.65 24.90
CA LEU A 585 5.29 -2.88 23.76
C LEU A 585 5.86 -1.51 24.20
N LEU A 586 5.14 -0.80 25.07
CA LEU A 586 5.59 0.50 25.58
C LEU A 586 6.85 0.36 26.46
N HIS A 587 6.92 -0.67 27.31
CA HIS A 587 8.16 -0.98 28.02
C HIS A 587 9.33 -1.29 27.07
N ALA A 588 9.06 -2.07 26.03
CA ALA A 588 10.09 -2.46 25.06
C ALA A 588 10.73 -1.27 24.33
N VAL A 589 9.95 -0.25 23.97
CA VAL A 589 10.50 0.97 23.35
C VAL A 589 11.23 1.84 24.38
N GLY A 590 10.73 1.89 25.62
CA GLY A 590 11.42 2.54 26.73
C GLY A 590 12.80 1.97 26.96
N ASP A 591 12.90 0.64 27.09
CA ASP A 591 14.18 -0.08 27.25
C ASP A 591 15.10 0.11 26.05
N LEU A 592 14.56 0.00 24.82
CA LEU A 592 15.33 0.20 23.58
C LEU A 592 15.97 1.59 23.51
N SER A 593 15.29 2.61 24.05
CA SER A 593 15.79 3.99 24.10
C SER A 593 16.84 4.25 25.21
N GLY A 594 17.19 3.24 25.99
CA GLY A 594 18.06 3.38 27.16
C GLY A 594 17.36 4.04 28.35
N GLY A 595 16.04 3.96 28.42
CA GLY A 595 15.13 4.52 29.43
C GLY A 595 14.46 5.82 28.99
N TRP A 596 13.20 5.97 29.39
CA TRP A 596 12.43 7.19 29.15
C TRP A 596 13.04 8.39 29.89
N LYS A 597 13.00 9.56 29.27
CA LYS A 597 13.46 10.82 29.85
C LYS A 597 12.38 11.88 29.69
N LEU A 598 11.83 12.31 30.80
CA LEU A 598 10.87 13.41 30.85
C LEU A 598 11.63 14.78 30.78
N GLY A 599 11.14 15.65 29.89
CA GLY A 599 11.65 17.02 29.77
C GLY A 599 12.98 17.15 29.01
N PRO A 600 13.50 18.40 28.89
CA PRO A 600 14.76 18.65 28.22
C PRO A 600 15.97 18.16 29.00
N PHE A 601 17.00 17.70 28.29
CA PHE A 601 18.28 17.28 28.85
C PHE A 601 19.44 17.69 27.92
N THR A 602 20.65 17.70 28.44
CA THR A 602 21.86 17.91 27.65
C THR A 602 22.44 16.57 27.25
N ALA A 603 22.59 16.34 25.94
CA ALA A 603 23.19 15.10 25.40
C ALA A 603 24.74 15.15 25.51
N ALA A 604 25.40 14.01 25.24
CA ALA A 604 26.86 13.89 25.36
C ALA A 604 27.63 14.83 24.41
N ASP A 605 27.03 15.22 23.29
CA ASP A 605 27.59 16.20 22.34
C ASP A 605 27.34 17.68 22.74
N GLY A 606 26.76 17.90 23.91
CA GLY A 606 26.43 19.22 24.42
C GLY A 606 25.11 19.82 23.89
N THR A 607 24.40 19.14 22.98
CA THR A 607 23.14 19.65 22.45
C THR A 607 22.01 19.49 23.46
N ARG A 608 21.11 20.49 23.51
CA ARG A 608 19.86 20.39 24.29
C ARG A 608 18.83 19.58 23.50
N ARG A 609 18.36 18.49 24.09
CA ARG A 609 17.41 17.57 23.47
C ARG A 609 16.21 17.28 24.36
N ALA A 610 15.15 16.76 23.75
CA ALA A 610 14.02 16.18 24.47
C ALA A 610 13.48 14.96 23.73
N ARG A 611 12.73 14.15 24.46
CA ARG A 611 12.06 12.96 23.92
C ARG A 611 10.56 13.14 23.90
N GLY A 612 9.92 12.54 22.89
CA GLY A 612 8.46 12.39 22.78
C GLY A 612 8.10 10.95 22.53
N VAL A 613 6.94 10.54 23.02
CA VAL A 613 6.42 9.18 22.91
C VAL A 613 5.06 9.18 22.22
N ALA A 614 4.80 8.17 21.39
CA ALA A 614 3.51 7.91 20.78
C ALA A 614 3.30 6.42 20.53
N MET A 615 2.04 6.01 20.39
CA MET A 615 1.66 4.65 20.03
C MET A 615 0.66 4.68 18.89
N ALA A 616 0.67 3.63 18.06
CA ALA A 616 -0.34 3.47 17.02
C ALA A 616 -0.77 2.02 16.87
N ARG A 617 -1.99 1.86 16.38
CA ARG A 617 -2.52 0.59 15.92
C ARG A 617 -3.02 0.75 14.50
N ALA A 618 -2.47 -0.04 13.58
CA ALA A 618 -2.94 -0.08 12.21
C ALA A 618 -2.83 -1.50 11.64
N PHE A 619 -3.83 -1.92 10.89
CA PHE A 619 -3.82 -3.19 10.13
C PHE A 619 -3.40 -4.42 10.97
N GLY A 620 -3.82 -4.49 12.24
CA GLY A 620 -3.57 -5.62 13.16
C GLY A 620 -2.20 -5.59 13.85
N THR A 621 -1.36 -4.61 13.58
CA THR A 621 -0.04 -4.42 14.20
C THR A 621 -0.09 -3.25 15.18
N GLU A 622 0.59 -3.44 16.31
CA GLU A 622 0.77 -2.42 17.34
C GLU A 622 2.20 -1.85 17.26
N THR A 623 2.33 -0.53 17.41
CA THR A 623 3.64 0.15 17.40
C THR A 623 3.75 1.12 18.57
N ALA A 624 4.96 1.29 19.09
CA ALA A 624 5.32 2.34 20.05
C ALA A 624 6.64 2.99 19.60
N VAL A 625 6.66 4.30 19.59
CA VAL A 625 7.79 5.11 19.10
C VAL A 625 8.22 6.11 20.15
N ILE A 626 9.54 6.22 20.36
CA ILE A 626 10.19 7.34 21.04
C ILE A 626 11.06 8.07 20.03
N ALA A 627 10.90 9.39 19.93
CA ALA A 627 11.73 10.28 19.12
C ALA A 627 12.58 11.18 20.02
N GLU A 628 13.84 11.40 19.64
CA GLU A 628 14.75 12.36 20.30
C GLU A 628 15.10 13.48 19.34
N VAL A 629 14.82 14.73 19.74
CA VAL A 629 14.98 15.90 18.89
C VAL A 629 15.82 17.00 19.55
N SER A 630 16.44 17.82 18.71
CA SER A 630 16.99 19.14 19.08
C SER A 630 16.48 20.20 18.10
N ILE A 631 16.68 21.48 18.47
CA ILE A 631 16.43 22.61 17.58
C ILE A 631 17.75 23.36 17.37
N ASP A 632 18.09 23.56 16.10
CA ASP A 632 19.24 24.32 15.69
C ASP A 632 18.84 25.36 14.65
N HIS A 633 19.10 26.62 14.91
CA HIS A 633 18.71 27.77 14.07
C HIS A 633 17.22 27.72 13.65
N GLY A 634 16.33 27.33 14.59
CA GLY A 634 14.89 27.23 14.36
C GLY A 634 14.45 25.98 13.60
N GLN A 635 15.36 25.11 13.20
CA GLN A 635 15.07 23.85 12.52
C GLN A 635 15.08 22.67 13.50
N VAL A 636 14.10 21.80 13.36
CA VAL A 636 14.03 20.56 14.12
C VAL A 636 14.96 19.51 13.51
N ASN A 637 15.87 18.99 14.32
CA ASN A 637 16.74 17.86 13.99
C ASN A 637 16.31 16.64 14.79
N VAL A 638 16.00 15.55 14.11
CA VAL A 638 15.66 14.26 14.74
C VAL A 638 16.91 13.40 14.77
N HIS A 639 17.38 13.05 15.97
CA HIS A 639 18.61 12.30 16.16
C HIS A 639 18.40 10.81 16.13
N ASP A 640 17.41 10.34 16.90
CA ASP A 640 17.10 8.93 17.06
C ASP A 640 15.58 8.71 17.03
N ILE A 641 15.19 7.64 16.40
CA ILE A 641 13.87 7.04 16.47
C ILE A 641 14.02 5.61 16.99
N TRP A 642 13.43 5.32 18.13
CA TRP A 642 13.29 3.98 18.65
C TRP A 642 11.87 3.52 18.39
N GLU A 643 11.72 2.36 17.74
CA GLU A 643 10.42 1.78 17.44
C GLU A 643 10.35 0.33 17.91
N ALA A 644 9.41 0.04 18.80
CA ALA A 644 8.99 -1.31 19.12
C ALA A 644 7.74 -1.64 18.31
N ILE A 645 7.72 -2.81 17.67
CA ILE A 645 6.64 -3.24 16.78
C ILE A 645 6.23 -4.67 17.07
N ASP A 646 4.93 -4.91 17.20
CA ASP A 646 4.34 -6.23 17.42
C ASP A 646 3.36 -6.60 16.31
N PRO A 647 3.83 -7.35 15.28
CA PRO A 647 2.97 -7.88 14.23
C PRO A 647 2.28 -9.20 14.60
N GLY A 648 2.38 -9.67 15.84
CA GLY A 648 1.88 -10.96 16.29
C GLY A 648 2.76 -12.12 15.88
N SER A 649 2.90 -12.38 14.58
CA SER A 649 3.75 -13.43 14.00
C SER A 649 4.67 -12.87 12.93
N ILE A 650 5.84 -13.48 12.75
CA ILE A 650 6.93 -12.98 11.91
C ILE A 650 7.21 -13.95 10.75
N VAL A 651 7.35 -13.43 9.53
CA VAL A 651 7.84 -14.22 8.38
C VAL A 651 9.31 -13.94 8.12
N ASN A 652 9.70 -12.67 7.93
CA ASN A 652 11.08 -12.27 7.63
C ASN A 652 11.46 -11.01 8.41
N PRO A 653 12.28 -11.15 9.47
CA PRO A 653 12.69 -10.02 10.30
C PRO A 653 13.40 -8.89 9.53
N ALA A 654 14.28 -9.22 8.58
CA ALA A 654 15.01 -8.22 7.81
C ALA A 654 14.08 -7.38 6.91
N ILE A 655 13.01 -7.98 6.38
CA ILE A 655 11.98 -7.22 5.64
C ILE A 655 11.21 -6.31 6.59
N ILE A 656 10.89 -6.77 7.81
CA ILE A 656 10.23 -5.93 8.82
C ILE A 656 11.08 -4.71 9.13
N GLU A 657 12.37 -4.89 9.43
CA GLU A 657 13.30 -3.78 9.70
C GLU A 657 13.39 -2.81 8.51
N ALA A 658 13.44 -3.32 7.28
CA ALA A 658 13.45 -2.49 6.08
C ALA A 658 12.15 -1.67 5.93
N GLN A 659 11.00 -2.25 6.27
CA GLN A 659 9.71 -1.58 6.24
C GLN A 659 9.59 -0.50 7.34
N VAL A 660 10.11 -0.74 8.53
CA VAL A 660 10.21 0.25 9.62
C VAL A 660 11.09 1.42 9.19
N ASN A 661 12.30 1.17 8.69
CA ASN A 661 13.19 2.23 8.22
C ASN A 661 12.55 3.11 7.13
N GLY A 662 11.90 2.48 6.13
CA GLY A 662 11.19 3.21 5.07
C GLY A 662 9.96 3.97 5.58
N ALA A 663 9.27 3.48 6.61
CA ALA A 663 8.13 4.15 7.24
C ALA A 663 8.59 5.35 8.07
N VAL A 664 9.66 5.21 8.84
CA VAL A 664 10.27 6.31 9.59
C VAL A 664 10.72 7.43 8.64
N ALA A 665 11.36 7.08 7.51
CA ALA A 665 11.76 8.08 6.53
C ALA A 665 10.58 8.89 5.99
N LEU A 666 9.46 8.22 5.65
CA LEU A 666 8.24 8.90 5.20
C LEU A 666 7.56 9.70 6.31
N GLY A 667 7.46 9.16 7.53
CA GLY A 667 6.87 9.86 8.67
C GLY A 667 7.68 11.10 9.07
N LEU A 668 9.01 11.04 9.00
CA LEU A 668 9.86 12.20 9.20
C LEU A 668 9.72 13.23 8.09
N SER A 669 9.62 12.78 6.83
CA SER A 669 9.41 13.65 5.68
C SER A 669 8.07 14.40 5.79
N GLU A 670 7.00 13.68 6.13
CA GLU A 670 5.66 14.21 6.37
C GLU A 670 5.63 15.27 7.48
N VAL A 671 6.17 14.93 8.66
CA VAL A 671 6.07 15.84 9.82
C VAL A 671 6.99 17.05 9.69
N LEU A 672 8.13 16.90 9.02
CA LEU A 672 9.12 17.96 8.95
C LEU A 672 8.94 18.90 7.75
N LEU A 673 8.58 18.39 6.56
CA LEU A 673 8.80 19.09 5.30
C LEU A 673 7.63 19.11 4.32
N GLU A 674 6.98 17.94 4.09
CA GLU A 674 6.12 17.75 2.92
C GLU A 674 4.77 18.43 3.02
N GLU A 675 4.38 19.12 1.94
CA GLU A 675 3.06 19.70 1.80
C GLU A 675 2.73 19.96 0.33
N ALA A 676 1.57 19.49 -0.13
CA ALA A 676 1.03 19.82 -1.44
C ALA A 676 0.15 21.07 -1.35
N VAL A 677 0.69 22.19 -1.80
CA VAL A 677 0.04 23.50 -1.79
C VAL A 677 -0.60 23.80 -3.13
N TYR A 678 -1.85 24.30 -3.09
CA TYR A 678 -2.56 24.81 -4.25
C TYR A 678 -2.84 26.29 -4.10
N GLU A 679 -2.57 27.05 -5.16
CA GLU A 679 -2.94 28.45 -5.32
C GLU A 679 -3.61 28.67 -6.67
N LYS A 680 -4.67 29.45 -6.70
CA LYS A 680 -5.44 29.72 -7.93
C LYS A 680 -5.82 28.42 -8.68
N GLY A 681 -6.18 27.38 -7.94
CA GLY A 681 -6.55 26.06 -8.45
C GLY A 681 -5.41 25.23 -9.06
N MET A 682 -4.16 25.64 -8.91
CA MET A 682 -2.99 24.94 -9.45
C MET A 682 -2.05 24.52 -8.33
N PRO A 683 -1.38 23.34 -8.41
CA PRO A 683 -0.33 23.01 -7.48
C PRO A 683 0.86 23.95 -7.65
N VAL A 684 1.38 24.44 -6.54
CA VAL A 684 2.57 25.33 -6.50
C VAL A 684 3.82 24.53 -6.83
N ALA A 685 4.00 23.39 -6.16
CA ALA A 685 5.13 22.51 -6.43
C ALA A 685 4.85 21.65 -7.67
N ARG A 686 5.82 21.58 -8.55
CA ARG A 686 5.76 20.82 -9.81
C ARG A 686 6.86 19.78 -9.91
N ASN A 687 7.86 19.82 -9.02
CA ASN A 687 8.98 18.89 -8.97
C ASN A 687 9.60 18.93 -7.56
N TYR A 688 10.57 18.07 -7.28
CA TYR A 688 11.22 17.93 -5.97
C TYR A 688 12.05 19.14 -5.51
N ASP A 689 12.41 20.04 -6.41
CA ASP A 689 13.03 21.34 -6.05
C ASP A 689 12.06 22.28 -5.30
N MET A 690 10.73 22.05 -5.51
CA MET A 690 9.67 22.82 -4.86
C MET A 690 8.84 22.00 -3.86
N TYR A 691 8.98 20.68 -3.88
CA TYR A 691 8.36 19.75 -2.95
C TYR A 691 9.46 19.00 -2.20
N PRO A 692 9.97 19.57 -1.10
CA PRO A 692 11.08 18.97 -0.38
C PRO A 692 10.66 17.69 0.32
N ILE A 693 11.39 16.61 0.06
CA ILE A 693 11.34 15.35 0.80
C ILE A 693 12.55 15.25 1.73
N LEU A 694 12.49 14.35 2.72
CA LEU A 694 13.58 14.18 3.67
C LEU A 694 14.88 13.75 2.96
N PRO A 695 15.94 14.58 2.96
CA PRO A 695 17.20 14.18 2.38
C PRO A 695 17.91 13.14 3.26
N PRO A 696 18.71 12.22 2.69
CA PRO A 696 19.41 11.18 3.46
C PRO A 696 20.27 11.72 4.59
N ALA A 697 20.86 12.91 4.42
CA ALA A 697 21.68 13.56 5.45
C ALA A 697 20.90 13.99 6.71
N ARG A 698 19.57 14.09 6.62
CA ARG A 698 18.68 14.43 7.75
C ARG A 698 17.95 13.22 8.33
N MET A 699 18.24 12.02 7.82
CA MET A 699 17.65 10.80 8.34
C MET A 699 18.13 10.52 9.76
N ALA A 700 17.20 10.28 10.67
CA ALA A 700 17.50 9.85 12.03
C ALA A 700 18.13 8.46 12.08
N ARG A 701 18.86 8.14 13.15
CA ARG A 701 19.19 6.74 13.44
C ARG A 701 17.93 6.01 13.87
N VAL A 702 17.67 4.88 13.24
CA VAL A 702 16.48 4.07 13.53
C VAL A 702 16.87 2.81 14.27
N HIS A 703 16.24 2.58 15.42
CA HIS A 703 16.42 1.41 16.26
C HIS A 703 15.11 0.65 16.30
N VAL A 704 15.16 -0.64 15.94
CA VAL A 704 13.95 -1.47 15.81
C VAL A 704 13.98 -2.61 16.81
N ARG A 705 12.87 -2.82 17.51
CA ARG A 705 12.64 -4.01 18.32
C ARG A 705 11.36 -4.69 17.89
N ILE A 706 11.50 -5.85 17.27
CA ILE A 706 10.38 -6.68 16.85
C ILE A 706 9.95 -7.56 18.03
N ILE A 707 8.65 -7.57 18.32
CA ILE A 707 8.04 -8.42 19.36
C ILE A 707 7.16 -9.44 18.66
N GLU A 708 7.34 -10.72 19.00
CA GLU A 708 6.51 -11.81 18.54
C GLU A 708 5.61 -12.26 19.68
N SER A 709 4.43 -11.64 19.80
CA SER A 709 3.50 -11.94 20.90
C SER A 709 2.69 -13.22 20.69
N GLY A 710 2.71 -13.80 19.48
CA GLY A 710 1.85 -14.91 19.08
C GLY A 710 0.41 -14.51 18.82
N ALA A 711 0.09 -13.21 18.79
CA ALA A 711 -1.21 -12.72 18.37
C ALA A 711 -1.45 -13.01 16.87
N GLU A 712 -2.69 -12.80 16.42
CA GLU A 712 -3.01 -12.88 14.99
C GLU A 712 -2.04 -12.02 14.16
N MET A 713 -1.61 -12.54 13.01
CA MET A 713 -0.63 -11.86 12.16
C MET A 713 -1.18 -10.52 11.66
N GLY A 714 -0.53 -9.44 12.03
CA GLY A 714 -0.74 -8.09 11.53
C GLY A 714 0.07 -7.79 10.27
N GLY A 715 -0.20 -6.64 9.67
CA GLY A 715 0.54 -6.11 8.54
C GLY A 715 1.81 -5.38 8.96
N ILE A 716 2.74 -5.18 8.00
CA ILE A 716 4.00 -4.46 8.26
C ILE A 716 4.25 -3.34 7.23
N GLY A 717 3.55 -3.36 6.11
CA GLY A 717 3.79 -2.38 5.05
C GLY A 717 3.52 -0.93 5.47
N GLU A 718 2.54 -0.71 6.33
CA GLU A 718 2.00 0.60 6.69
C GLU A 718 2.10 0.93 8.19
N PRO A 719 1.87 -0.01 9.13
CA PRO A 719 1.78 0.27 10.57
C PRO A 719 2.96 1.01 11.22
N PRO A 720 4.21 0.89 10.76
CA PRO A 720 5.33 1.57 11.42
C PRO A 720 5.31 3.10 11.29
N LEU A 721 4.51 3.68 10.37
CA LEU A 721 4.54 5.11 10.10
C LEU A 721 3.76 5.96 11.12
N PRO A 722 2.51 5.61 11.50
CA PRO A 722 1.60 6.55 12.17
C PRO A 722 2.08 7.12 13.52
N ALA A 723 2.89 6.39 14.26
CA ALA A 723 3.41 6.84 15.56
C ALA A 723 4.61 7.79 15.45
N VAL A 724 5.25 7.89 14.27
CA VAL A 724 6.47 8.72 14.08
C VAL A 724 6.17 10.22 14.13
N PRO A 725 5.20 10.77 13.37
CA PRO A 725 4.87 12.19 13.42
C PRO A 725 4.50 12.70 14.82
N PRO A 726 3.61 12.03 15.58
CA PRO A 726 3.27 12.52 16.93
C PRO A 726 4.42 12.38 17.91
N ALA A 727 5.27 11.35 17.83
CA ALA A 727 6.45 11.24 18.70
C ALA A 727 7.40 12.41 18.49
N VAL A 728 7.65 12.83 17.25
CA VAL A 728 8.47 14.01 16.92
C VAL A 728 7.82 15.29 17.43
N ALA A 729 6.53 15.51 17.16
CA ALA A 729 5.80 16.71 17.59
C ALA A 729 5.76 16.83 19.13
N ASN A 730 5.55 15.72 19.84
CA ASN A 730 5.58 15.65 21.30
C ASN A 730 7.00 15.97 21.85
N ALA A 731 8.06 15.47 21.20
CA ALA A 731 9.44 15.81 21.56
C ALA A 731 9.73 17.32 21.41
N VAL A 732 9.27 17.93 20.31
CA VAL A 732 9.38 19.37 20.08
C VAL A 732 8.63 20.14 21.17
N ALA A 733 7.41 19.73 21.51
CA ALA A 733 6.64 20.37 22.57
C ALA A 733 7.36 20.29 23.93
N ARG A 734 7.99 19.17 24.27
CA ARG A 734 8.80 19.00 25.49
C ARG A 734 10.03 19.89 25.49
N LEU A 735 10.67 20.07 24.33
CA LEU A 735 11.89 20.88 24.22
C LEU A 735 11.62 22.40 24.33
N THR A 736 10.51 22.84 23.73
CA THR A 736 10.20 24.27 23.53
C THR A 736 9.11 24.82 24.46
N GLY A 737 8.25 23.94 25.01
CA GLY A 737 7.01 24.33 25.66
C GLY A 737 5.89 24.73 24.68
N GLN A 738 6.13 24.71 23.35
CA GLN A 738 5.16 25.08 22.34
C GLN A 738 4.49 23.82 21.76
N ARG A 739 3.18 23.68 21.95
CA ARG A 739 2.40 22.58 21.35
C ARG A 739 2.30 22.71 19.84
N VAL A 740 2.66 21.63 19.15
CA VAL A 740 2.53 21.50 17.71
C VAL A 740 1.17 20.88 17.40
N ARG A 741 0.29 21.65 16.75
CA ARG A 741 -1.07 21.21 16.38
C ARG A 741 -1.30 21.16 14.87
N SER A 742 -0.25 21.36 14.08
CA SER A 742 -0.30 21.26 12.62
C SER A 742 1.02 20.80 12.03
N MET A 743 0.95 20.08 10.93
CA MET A 743 2.09 19.67 10.09
C MET A 743 2.10 20.48 8.79
N PRO A 744 3.27 20.65 8.13
CA PRO A 744 4.61 20.25 8.58
C PRO A 744 5.26 21.26 9.55
N LEU A 745 6.29 20.79 10.28
CA LEU A 745 7.03 21.61 11.25
C LEU A 745 7.83 22.75 10.61
N SER A 746 8.16 22.63 9.32
CA SER A 746 8.81 23.71 8.55
C SER A 746 7.99 25.01 8.48
N ARG A 747 6.69 24.96 8.81
CA ARG A 747 5.81 26.14 8.90
C ARG A 747 5.82 26.82 10.27
N HIS A 748 6.48 26.22 11.25
CA HIS A 748 6.55 26.72 12.61
C HIS A 748 7.88 27.44 12.85
N THR A 749 7.86 28.44 13.71
CA THR A 749 9.07 29.09 14.21
C THR A 749 9.31 28.64 15.64
N PHE A 750 10.47 28.01 15.87
CA PHE A 750 10.86 27.55 17.19
C PHE A 750 12.04 28.41 17.69
N ASN A 751 11.92 28.90 18.91
CA ASN A 751 13.05 29.53 19.58
C ASN A 751 13.98 28.46 20.12
N SER A 752 15.30 28.60 19.86
CA SER A 752 16.36 27.71 20.33
C SER A 752 16.60 27.85 21.81
#